data_dfb6a8ea904223994500ece247aea128
#
_entry.id   dfb6a8ea904223994500ece247aea128
#
_cell.length_a   1.000
_cell.length_b   1.000
_cell.length_c   1.000
_cell.angle_alpha   90.00
_cell.angle_beta   90.00
_cell.angle_gamma   90.00
#
_symmetry.space_group_name_H-M   'P 1'
#
loop_
_entity.id
_entity.type
_entity.pdbx_description
1 polymer ?
#
loop_
_entity_poly.entity_id
_entity_poly.type
_entity_poly.pdbx_seq_one_letter_code
_entity_poly.pdbx_strand_id
1 'polypeptide(L)'
;MNKRIAILVVLSLLAGVMIPFVVYGEEHEYNLEELALRAKQIFEIPDDYDTFNSSISSYGGRTYYYFNWRDSSRKLNDISVTIDSNGLVTSYSTYDPKAPEVQRLPKVTKDEAINIAVSFIEKLGNGISESIEYDDTNYFAAASDPNYNLRFIRTVDGIPFSDNDLNISISKVSGKTTSLYLNWTGDAEFSGLDGIMDLESARNAYKKIPGIQLVYKISDQFPRPLDSAGQELSHYLVYAPRDNITMIDPWTGEPVISGYGPYGMGGGKAEAMDQGGITPIEKEELEKLKGLLSSVEAEKISRDLLDIGDDYIMDSQSLYSSWKNKDEYNWSTSFTKNRGAENSIFVEVSIDARSGELISFYLNNSGNEGKKSTLDREMAREIAEDFVRKTIPDLMDSIKSPIEYNISETERLQYFIFNRYIGDIQVEGDSITVVVDTFDGSVASYNKSWYTGSFPLPEGIITLDEAYEALVESVGFGLGYRIIPVEEKGIWSDQVRLVYQTNPQRAPYIDPFTGEPLDYSGNPYRIRQTQSYGDLDNTYAKDKILLLTEYGITLPGENFMPKSKIIQKDFMRYLWGAMNSYRLDREVSDDTIYQELADGGIIRSDEVNREGTVTKAEAAKFVVRAKGLEKIALIQGIYANIFKDSNSIVKDYKGYVTLAYGLGILKGDNSGYIRADYVLKREDAASIIFEFAFNGS
;
A
#
# COMPACT_ATOMS: atom_id res chain seq x y z
N MET A 1 -39.29 58.70 6.70
CA MET A 1 -38.91 57.90 7.87
C MET A 1 -38.23 56.66 7.34
N ASN A 2 -37.15 56.50 7.24
CA ASN A 2 -35.79 56.77 7.61
C ASN A 2 -34.91 55.57 7.17
N LYS A 3 -34.23 55.76 6.04
CA LYS A 3 -33.20 54.84 5.55
C LYS A 3 -32.04 54.59 6.57
N ARG A 4 -31.99 55.33 7.66
CA ARG A 4 -30.98 55.21 8.72
C ARG A 4 -31.29 54.12 9.78
N ILE A 5 -32.54 53.68 9.89
CA ILE A 5 -32.91 52.60 10.84
C ILE A 5 -32.66 51.20 10.23
N ALA A 6 -32.77 51.07 8.89
CA ALA A 6 -32.50 49.80 8.20
C ALA A 6 -31.00 49.44 8.20
N ILE A 7 -30.10 50.43 8.21
CA ILE A 7 -28.64 50.19 8.26
C ILE A 7 -28.17 49.79 9.66
N LEU A 8 -28.86 50.25 10.72
CA LEU A 8 -28.54 49.88 12.10
C LEU A 8 -29.01 48.48 12.47
N VAL A 9 -30.07 47.98 11.86
CA VAL A 9 -30.57 46.62 12.07
C VAL A 9 -29.72 45.59 11.30
N VAL A 10 -29.21 45.95 10.11
CA VAL A 10 -28.28 45.07 9.35
C VAL A 10 -26.89 45.02 9.99
N LEU A 11 -26.42 46.11 10.60
CA LEU A 11 -25.16 46.14 11.35
C LEU A 11 -25.23 45.42 12.71
N SER A 12 -26.43 45.35 13.33
CA SER A 12 -26.61 44.58 14.56
C SER A 12 -26.77 43.06 14.32
N LEU A 13 -27.19 42.64 13.12
CA LEU A 13 -27.24 41.25 12.70
C LEU A 13 -25.86 40.70 12.23
N LEU A 14 -24.97 41.58 11.77
CA LEU A 14 -23.59 41.23 11.43
C LEU A 14 -22.63 41.25 12.64
N ALA A 15 -23.01 41.85 13.76
CA ALA A 15 -22.22 41.86 14.99
C ALA A 15 -22.57 40.72 15.97
N GLY A 16 -23.54 39.87 15.63
CA GLY A 16 -24.02 38.77 16.49
C GLY A 16 -23.46 37.39 16.23
N VAL A 17 -22.51 37.22 15.29
CA VAL A 17 -21.87 35.91 15.01
C VAL A 17 -20.35 36.08 15.06
N MET A 18 -19.83 36.60 16.18
CA MET A 18 -18.52 36.22 16.63
C MET A 18 -18.68 35.03 17.56
N ILE A 19 -18.58 33.84 17.02
CA ILE A 19 -18.35 32.63 17.83
C ILE A 19 -17.03 32.91 18.54
N PRO A 20 -16.97 32.87 19.88
CA PRO A 20 -15.69 32.99 20.57
C PRO A 20 -14.78 31.82 20.10
N PHE A 21 -13.61 32.18 19.62
CA PHE A 21 -12.51 31.21 19.55
C PHE A 21 -12.32 30.64 20.95
N VAL A 22 -12.75 29.42 21.16
CA VAL A 22 -12.50 28.71 22.43
C VAL A 22 -11.04 28.41 22.45
N VAL A 23 -10.29 29.16 23.23
CA VAL A 23 -8.95 28.78 23.69
C VAL A 23 -9.13 27.51 24.51
N TYR A 24 -8.36 26.48 24.20
CA TYR A 24 -8.27 25.23 24.96
C TYR A 24 -8.22 25.52 26.46
N GLY A 25 -9.23 25.07 27.22
CA GLY A 25 -9.25 25.30 28.67
C GLY A 25 -10.54 24.93 29.42
N GLU A 26 -11.66 24.64 28.75
CA GLU A 26 -12.86 24.10 29.40
C GLU A 26 -13.44 22.96 28.56
N GLU A 27 -13.74 21.82 29.17
CA GLU A 27 -14.45 20.71 28.54
C GLU A 27 -15.84 21.16 28.12
N HIS A 28 -15.97 21.61 26.88
CA HIS A 28 -17.26 21.93 26.29
C HIS A 28 -17.82 20.64 25.65
N GLU A 29 -18.80 20.03 26.29
CA GLU A 29 -19.50 18.87 25.77
C GLU A 29 -20.46 19.31 24.65
N TYR A 30 -20.01 19.19 23.39
CA TYR A 30 -20.83 19.52 22.22
C TYR A 30 -22.03 18.59 22.08
N ASN A 31 -23.19 19.14 21.82
CA ASN A 31 -24.35 18.33 21.44
C ASN A 31 -24.36 18.08 19.92
N LEU A 32 -25.15 17.10 19.47
CA LEU A 32 -25.21 16.65 18.08
C LEU A 32 -25.59 17.78 17.10
N GLU A 33 -26.49 18.70 17.52
CA GLU A 33 -26.94 19.82 16.69
C GLU A 33 -25.83 20.86 16.50
N GLU A 34 -25.08 21.17 17.54
CA GLU A 34 -23.94 22.09 17.48
C GLU A 34 -22.85 21.58 16.55
N LEU A 35 -22.55 20.26 16.62
CA LEU A 35 -21.55 19.63 15.73
C LEU A 35 -22.03 19.61 14.27
N ALA A 36 -23.30 19.33 14.01
CA ALA A 36 -23.86 19.40 12.66
C ALA A 36 -23.83 20.82 12.09
N LEU A 37 -24.15 21.84 12.91
CA LEU A 37 -24.05 23.27 12.52
C LEU A 37 -22.58 23.65 12.25
N ARG A 38 -21.64 23.19 13.08
CA ARG A 38 -20.21 23.40 12.88
C ARG A 38 -19.74 22.79 11.55
N ALA A 39 -20.15 21.56 11.22
CA ALA A 39 -19.86 20.94 9.93
C ALA A 39 -20.38 21.80 8.77
N LYS A 40 -21.64 22.27 8.86
CA LYS A 40 -22.23 23.10 7.81
C LYS A 40 -21.48 24.41 7.61
N GLN A 41 -21.01 25.05 8.68
CA GLN A 41 -20.24 26.29 8.62
C GLN A 41 -18.83 26.08 8.01
N ILE A 42 -18.09 25.08 8.46
CA ILE A 42 -16.73 24.80 7.97
C ILE A 42 -16.73 24.46 6.48
N PHE A 43 -17.67 23.60 6.06
CA PHE A 43 -17.72 23.07 4.70
C PHE A 43 -18.71 23.79 3.79
N GLU A 44 -19.31 24.87 4.27
CA GLU A 44 -20.29 25.71 3.51
C GLU A 44 -21.43 24.86 2.91
N ILE A 45 -21.95 23.88 3.72
CA ILE A 45 -22.95 22.92 3.27
C ILE A 45 -24.31 23.63 3.12
N PRO A 46 -24.88 23.69 1.90
CA PRO A 46 -26.15 24.36 1.66
C PRO A 46 -27.34 23.66 2.31
N ASP A 47 -28.46 24.40 2.45
CA ASP A 47 -29.70 23.86 3.05
C ASP A 47 -30.57 23.07 2.08
N ASP A 48 -30.14 22.95 0.82
CA ASP A 48 -30.93 22.33 -0.27
C ASP A 48 -30.90 20.83 -0.31
N TYR A 49 -30.22 20.16 0.66
CA TYR A 49 -30.18 18.72 0.77
C TYR A 49 -31.52 18.17 1.28
N ASP A 50 -32.04 17.14 0.61
CA ASP A 50 -33.32 16.50 0.97
C ASP A 50 -33.15 15.26 1.88
N THR A 51 -31.92 14.79 2.08
CA THR A 51 -31.61 13.66 2.94
C THR A 51 -30.45 13.99 3.86
N PHE A 52 -30.65 13.76 5.15
CA PHE A 52 -29.64 13.90 6.18
C PHE A 52 -29.67 12.67 7.10
N ASN A 53 -28.51 12.06 7.32
CA ASN A 53 -28.35 10.96 8.26
C ASN A 53 -27.21 11.28 9.23
N SER A 54 -27.40 10.91 10.49
CA SER A 54 -26.35 10.97 11.50
C SER A 54 -26.24 9.65 12.26
N SER A 55 -25.03 9.32 12.72
CA SER A 55 -24.78 8.20 13.62
C SER A 55 -23.64 8.53 14.58
N ILE A 56 -23.57 7.78 15.66
CA ILE A 56 -22.58 7.95 16.73
C ILE A 56 -21.88 6.60 16.94
N SER A 57 -20.57 6.63 17.11
CA SER A 57 -19.77 5.45 17.45
C SER A 57 -18.70 5.84 18.45
N SER A 58 -18.41 4.93 19.39
CA SER A 58 -17.33 5.14 20.38
C SER A 58 -16.33 3.99 20.29
N TYR A 59 -15.06 4.32 20.10
CA TYR A 59 -13.96 3.35 20.14
C TYR A 59 -12.67 4.05 20.61
N GLY A 60 -11.78 3.29 21.23
CA GLY A 60 -10.53 3.84 21.76
C GLY A 60 -10.71 4.96 22.78
N GLY A 61 -11.81 4.94 23.56
CA GLY A 61 -12.12 5.98 24.55
C GLY A 61 -12.63 7.31 23.96
N ARG A 62 -12.84 7.41 22.65
CA ARG A 62 -13.32 8.62 21.97
C ARG A 62 -14.68 8.36 21.31
N THR A 63 -15.53 9.39 21.27
CA THR A 63 -16.82 9.35 20.57
C THR A 63 -16.73 10.15 19.28
N TYR A 64 -17.27 9.57 18.22
CA TYR A 64 -17.29 10.14 16.87
C TYR A 64 -18.70 10.30 16.38
N TYR A 65 -18.99 11.44 15.76
CA TYR A 65 -20.28 11.80 15.20
C TYR A 65 -20.14 11.86 13.67
N TYR A 66 -20.97 11.08 12.98
CA TYR A 66 -20.97 10.95 11.54
C TYR A 66 -22.17 11.69 10.97
N PHE A 67 -21.96 12.57 10.01
CA PHE A 67 -22.98 13.36 9.33
C PHE A 67 -22.91 13.14 7.84
N ASN A 68 -24.06 12.82 7.22
CA ASN A 68 -24.13 12.56 5.78
C ASN A 68 -25.27 13.36 5.17
N TRP A 69 -24.97 14.18 4.18
CA TRP A 69 -25.93 14.95 3.38
C TRP A 69 -25.97 14.39 1.98
N ARG A 70 -27.19 14.11 1.49
CA ARG A 70 -27.42 13.58 0.13
C ARG A 70 -28.55 14.35 -0.54
N ASP A 71 -28.45 14.50 -1.86
CA ASP A 71 -29.51 15.01 -2.74
C ASP A 71 -30.03 13.86 -3.61
N SER A 72 -31.27 13.40 -3.35
CA SER A 72 -31.93 12.32 -4.11
C SER A 72 -32.03 12.65 -5.60
N SER A 73 -32.07 13.93 -5.97
CA SER A 73 -32.07 14.37 -7.36
C SER A 73 -30.69 14.35 -8.02
N ARG A 74 -29.62 14.07 -7.26
CA ARG A 74 -28.23 14.06 -7.72
C ARG A 74 -27.77 15.35 -8.41
N LYS A 75 -28.25 16.49 -7.93
CA LYS A 75 -27.82 17.82 -8.41
C LYS A 75 -26.67 18.36 -7.59
N LEU A 76 -26.66 18.03 -6.29
CA LEU A 76 -25.59 18.33 -5.35
C LEU A 76 -24.71 17.12 -5.13
N ASN A 77 -23.47 17.37 -4.67
CA ASN A 77 -22.55 16.32 -4.27
C ASN A 77 -23.00 15.69 -2.96
N ASP A 78 -22.81 14.38 -2.79
CA ASP A 78 -22.93 13.76 -1.47
C ASP A 78 -21.78 14.27 -0.58
N ILE A 79 -22.07 14.59 0.69
CA ILE A 79 -21.08 15.07 1.66
C ILE A 79 -21.14 14.21 2.91
N SER A 80 -19.97 13.78 3.38
CA SER A 80 -19.79 13.06 4.64
C SER A 80 -18.79 13.81 5.51
N VAL A 81 -19.12 14.01 6.79
CA VAL A 81 -18.25 14.65 7.78
C VAL A 81 -18.24 13.81 9.05
N THR A 82 -17.06 13.60 9.63
CA THR A 82 -16.91 13.01 10.96
C THR A 82 -16.25 14.01 11.88
N ILE A 83 -16.84 14.21 13.05
CA ILE A 83 -16.33 15.10 14.10
C ILE A 83 -16.26 14.32 15.41
N ASP A 84 -15.19 14.47 16.18
CA ASP A 84 -15.07 13.85 17.49
C ASP A 84 -15.81 14.64 18.59
N SER A 85 -15.88 14.08 19.80
CA SER A 85 -16.53 14.71 20.96
C SER A 85 -15.93 16.06 21.36
N ASN A 86 -14.70 16.36 20.94
CA ASN A 86 -14.02 17.62 21.21
C ASN A 86 -14.27 18.67 20.10
N GLY A 87 -15.09 18.35 19.11
CA GLY A 87 -15.39 19.21 17.99
C GLY A 87 -14.30 19.23 16.90
N LEU A 88 -13.36 18.29 16.94
CA LEU A 88 -12.31 18.13 15.94
C LEU A 88 -12.85 17.40 14.71
N VAL A 89 -12.71 17.98 13.53
CA VAL A 89 -13.03 17.29 12.27
C VAL A 89 -11.96 16.24 11.99
N THR A 90 -12.34 14.98 12.02
CA THR A 90 -11.44 13.85 11.75
C THR A 90 -11.54 13.32 10.32
N SER A 91 -12.68 13.56 9.66
CA SER A 91 -12.86 13.18 8.26
C SER A 91 -13.82 14.08 7.53
N TYR A 92 -13.57 14.32 6.25
CA TYR A 92 -14.45 14.95 5.30
C TYR A 92 -14.33 14.26 3.96
N SER A 93 -15.43 14.02 3.28
CA SER A 93 -15.41 13.60 1.89
C SER A 93 -16.60 14.14 1.12
N THR A 94 -16.40 14.39 -0.18
CA THR A 94 -17.46 14.76 -1.09
C THR A 94 -17.39 13.93 -2.36
N TYR A 95 -18.55 13.45 -2.81
CA TYR A 95 -18.68 12.65 -4.02
C TYR A 95 -19.60 13.40 -5.00
N ASP A 96 -19.07 13.72 -6.20
CA ASP A 96 -19.85 14.30 -7.29
C ASP A 96 -20.43 13.18 -8.17
N PRO A 97 -21.74 12.91 -8.11
CA PRO A 97 -22.37 11.85 -8.92
C PRO A 97 -22.38 12.13 -10.43
N LYS A 98 -21.98 13.36 -10.82
CA LYS A 98 -21.89 13.81 -12.23
C LYS A 98 -20.43 13.99 -12.66
N ALA A 99 -19.48 13.71 -11.78
CA ALA A 99 -18.08 13.79 -12.18
C ALA A 99 -17.86 12.90 -13.41
N PRO A 100 -17.36 13.44 -14.52
CA PRO A 100 -17.08 12.60 -15.68
C PRO A 100 -16.01 11.58 -15.30
N GLU A 101 -16.21 10.33 -15.71
CA GLU A 101 -15.21 9.25 -15.59
C GLU A 101 -13.92 9.54 -16.38
N VAL A 102 -13.95 10.58 -17.20
CA VAL A 102 -12.88 10.94 -18.12
C VAL A 102 -11.86 11.83 -17.45
N GLN A 103 -10.64 11.38 -17.50
CA GLN A 103 -9.45 12.12 -17.12
C GLN A 103 -9.37 13.48 -17.84
N ARG A 104 -9.38 14.58 -17.06
CA ARG A 104 -9.23 15.91 -17.61
C ARG A 104 -7.84 16.46 -17.29
N LEU A 105 -7.35 17.32 -18.18
CA LEU A 105 -6.14 18.09 -17.93
C LEU A 105 -6.19 18.78 -16.58
N PRO A 106 -5.13 18.67 -15.77
CA PRO A 106 -5.00 19.44 -14.55
C PRO A 106 -5.11 20.95 -14.86
N LYS A 107 -5.91 21.65 -14.08
CA LYS A 107 -6.02 23.12 -14.10
C LYS A 107 -5.33 23.77 -12.92
N VAL A 108 -4.95 22.92 -11.97
CA VAL A 108 -4.28 23.30 -10.73
C VAL A 108 -2.95 22.56 -10.72
N THR A 109 -1.87 23.27 -10.44
CA THR A 109 -0.54 22.68 -10.23
C THR A 109 -0.45 22.07 -8.84
N LYS A 110 0.59 21.23 -8.60
CA LYS A 110 0.86 20.67 -7.27
C LYS A 110 1.05 21.76 -6.21
N ASP A 111 1.84 22.79 -6.52
CA ASP A 111 2.12 23.89 -5.58
C ASP A 111 0.85 24.69 -5.25
N GLU A 112 -0.01 24.95 -6.24
CA GLU A 112 -1.31 25.53 -6.01
C GLU A 112 -2.20 24.63 -5.14
N ALA A 113 -2.18 23.32 -5.37
CA ALA A 113 -2.92 22.35 -4.57
C ALA A 113 -2.43 22.30 -3.11
N ILE A 114 -1.14 22.40 -2.86
CA ILE A 114 -0.56 22.50 -1.51
C ILE A 114 -1.06 23.78 -0.84
N ASN A 115 -1.04 24.93 -1.51
CA ASN A 115 -1.55 26.20 -0.97
C ASN A 115 -3.05 26.15 -0.67
N ILE A 116 -3.84 25.50 -1.54
CA ILE A 116 -5.27 25.27 -1.32
C ILE A 116 -5.48 24.38 -0.09
N ALA A 117 -4.69 23.31 0.05
CA ALA A 117 -4.75 22.41 1.19
C ALA A 117 -4.45 23.14 2.50
N VAL A 118 -3.37 23.93 2.56
CA VAL A 118 -3.01 24.73 3.74
C VAL A 118 -4.14 25.69 4.10
N SER A 119 -4.69 26.44 3.14
CA SER A 119 -5.80 27.37 3.36
C SER A 119 -7.09 26.66 3.81
N PHE A 120 -7.30 25.41 3.39
CA PHE A 120 -8.43 24.59 3.84
C PHE A 120 -8.23 24.11 5.28
N ILE A 121 -7.01 23.68 5.63
CA ILE A 121 -6.66 23.23 6.98
C ILE A 121 -6.78 24.37 7.99
N GLU A 122 -6.42 25.59 7.63
CA GLU A 122 -6.62 26.78 8.47
C GLU A 122 -8.10 26.97 8.87
N LYS A 123 -9.05 26.66 7.97
CA LYS A 123 -10.49 26.74 8.26
C LYS A 123 -10.97 25.71 9.29
N LEU A 124 -10.26 24.60 9.48
CA LEU A 124 -10.62 23.60 10.49
C LEU A 124 -10.46 24.15 11.91
N GLY A 125 -9.56 25.11 12.10
CA GLY A 125 -9.23 25.67 13.41
C GLY A 125 -8.37 24.74 14.27
N ASN A 126 -8.45 24.92 15.58
CA ASN A 126 -7.78 24.09 16.59
C ASN A 126 -6.23 24.10 16.52
N GLY A 127 -5.59 25.10 15.85
CA GLY A 127 -4.14 25.24 15.77
C GLY A 127 -3.42 24.14 14.97
N ILE A 128 -4.17 23.34 14.19
CA ILE A 128 -3.59 22.22 13.41
C ILE A 128 -2.61 22.74 12.38
N SER A 129 -2.98 23.80 11.64
CA SER A 129 -2.15 24.38 10.57
C SER A 129 -0.78 24.86 11.04
N GLU A 130 -0.66 25.25 12.31
CA GLU A 130 0.59 25.73 12.92
C GLU A 130 1.51 24.58 13.35
N SER A 131 0.97 23.36 13.42
CA SER A 131 1.64 22.19 13.98
C SER A 131 1.90 21.10 12.95
N ILE A 132 1.78 21.39 11.65
CA ILE A 132 1.96 20.41 10.57
C ILE A 132 2.95 20.92 9.52
N GLU A 133 3.65 19.98 8.90
CA GLU A 133 4.53 20.21 7.75
C GLU A 133 4.14 19.28 6.61
N TYR A 134 4.25 19.79 5.36
CA TYR A 134 4.01 19.01 4.16
C TYR A 134 5.08 17.91 4.02
N ASP A 135 4.63 16.66 3.87
CA ASP A 135 5.51 15.51 3.66
C ASP A 135 5.43 15.05 2.20
N ASP A 136 6.52 15.25 1.46
CA ASP A 136 6.65 14.79 0.08
C ASP A 136 7.43 13.47 -0.05
N THR A 137 7.81 12.84 1.05
CA THR A 137 8.68 11.65 1.09
C THR A 137 8.15 10.53 0.19
N ASN A 138 6.83 10.29 0.21
CA ASN A 138 6.15 9.27 -0.57
C ASN A 138 5.12 9.87 -1.55
N TYR A 139 5.24 11.17 -1.88
CA TYR A 139 4.30 11.79 -2.79
C TYR A 139 4.38 11.14 -4.19
N PHE A 140 3.24 10.69 -4.66
CA PHE A 140 3.09 10.09 -5.98
C PHE A 140 1.88 10.69 -6.71
N ALA A 141 2.12 11.34 -7.86
CA ALA A 141 1.06 11.83 -8.74
C ALA A 141 0.86 10.83 -9.88
N ALA A 142 -0.20 10.01 -9.80
CA ALA A 142 -0.62 9.24 -10.96
C ALA A 142 -1.38 10.13 -11.96
N ALA A 143 -1.09 9.99 -13.25
CA ALA A 143 -1.85 10.70 -14.29
C ALA A 143 -3.32 10.29 -14.29
N SER A 144 -3.62 9.05 -13.89
CA SER A 144 -4.98 8.51 -13.75
C SER A 144 -5.73 9.00 -12.51
N ASP A 145 -5.05 9.57 -11.51
CA ASP A 145 -5.69 10.07 -10.31
C ASP A 145 -6.31 11.45 -10.57
N PRO A 146 -7.62 11.64 -10.34
CA PRO A 146 -8.27 12.94 -10.52
C PRO A 146 -7.87 13.98 -9.47
N ASN A 147 -7.18 13.56 -8.40
CA ASN A 147 -6.80 14.40 -7.28
C ASN A 147 -5.28 14.42 -7.04
N TYR A 148 -4.82 15.48 -6.40
CA TYR A 148 -3.56 15.52 -5.66
C TYR A 148 -3.82 14.99 -4.25
N ASN A 149 -3.19 13.88 -3.87
CA ASN A 149 -3.27 13.33 -2.52
C ASN A 149 -2.05 13.82 -1.74
N LEU A 150 -2.28 14.77 -0.84
CA LEU A 150 -1.25 15.48 -0.10
C LEU A 150 -1.25 15.00 1.35
N ARG A 151 -0.06 14.75 1.89
CA ARG A 151 0.13 14.37 3.28
C ARG A 151 0.85 15.47 4.05
N PHE A 152 0.37 15.73 5.26
CA PHE A 152 1.02 16.61 6.24
C PHE A 152 1.26 15.82 7.52
N ILE A 153 2.43 15.98 8.12
CA ILE A 153 2.81 15.33 9.38
C ILE A 153 2.82 16.37 10.48
N ARG A 154 2.31 15.99 11.66
CA ARG A 154 2.44 16.84 12.86
C ARG A 154 3.90 17.00 13.23
N THR A 155 4.30 18.22 13.58
CA THR A 155 5.59 18.54 14.16
C THR A 155 5.41 19.20 15.52
N VAL A 156 6.30 18.90 16.45
CA VAL A 156 6.35 19.48 17.79
C VAL A 156 7.77 19.98 18.02
N ASP A 157 7.93 21.30 18.11
CA ASP A 157 9.26 21.95 18.20
C ASP A 157 10.22 21.52 17.06
N GLY A 158 9.67 21.31 15.84
CA GLY A 158 10.42 20.87 14.68
C GLY A 158 10.72 19.35 14.65
N ILE A 159 10.22 18.57 15.60
CA ILE A 159 10.37 17.11 15.65
C ILE A 159 9.12 16.45 15.09
N PRO A 160 9.24 15.55 14.09
CA PRO A 160 8.10 14.90 13.48
C PRO A 160 7.39 13.94 14.45
N PHE A 161 6.07 13.98 14.44
CA PHE A 161 5.20 13.02 15.10
C PHE A 161 4.44 12.22 14.05
N SER A 162 5.07 11.18 13.52
CA SER A 162 4.62 10.46 12.32
C SER A 162 3.33 9.67 12.50
N ASP A 163 2.92 9.37 13.74
CA ASP A 163 1.65 8.72 14.06
C ASP A 163 0.48 9.71 14.08
N ASN A 164 0.77 11.02 13.91
CA ASN A 164 -0.24 12.05 13.71
C ASN A 164 -0.03 12.70 12.34
N ASP A 165 -1.01 12.51 11.46
CA ASP A 165 -0.96 13.04 10.10
C ASP A 165 -2.32 13.52 9.59
N LEU A 166 -2.27 14.32 8.54
CA LEU A 166 -3.42 14.81 7.81
C LEU A 166 -3.23 14.47 6.33
N ASN A 167 -4.15 13.70 5.78
CA ASN A 167 -4.21 13.38 4.36
C ASN A 167 -5.35 14.18 3.73
N ILE A 168 -5.06 14.96 2.68
CA ILE A 168 -6.05 15.80 2.00
C ILE A 168 -5.94 15.62 0.49
N SER A 169 -7.10 15.48 -0.17
CA SER A 169 -7.18 15.34 -1.62
C SER A 169 -7.76 16.60 -2.25
N ILE A 170 -7.03 17.14 -3.22
CA ILE A 170 -7.41 18.34 -3.98
C ILE A 170 -7.66 17.96 -5.44
N SER A 171 -8.85 18.25 -5.96
CA SER A 171 -9.19 18.00 -7.36
C SER A 171 -8.26 18.74 -8.31
N LYS A 172 -7.59 18.02 -9.20
CA LYS A 172 -6.72 18.58 -10.24
C LYS A 172 -7.43 19.51 -11.22
N VAL A 173 -8.74 19.35 -11.36
CA VAL A 173 -9.55 20.12 -12.32
C VAL A 173 -10.24 21.31 -11.68
N SER A 174 -10.83 21.13 -10.50
CA SER A 174 -11.62 22.19 -9.86
C SER A 174 -10.86 22.96 -8.77
N GLY A 175 -9.75 22.44 -8.28
CA GLY A 175 -9.03 22.97 -7.12
C GLY A 175 -9.80 22.82 -5.80
N LYS A 176 -10.91 22.06 -5.79
CA LYS A 176 -11.69 21.85 -4.57
C LYS A 176 -11.12 20.70 -3.76
N THR A 177 -11.20 20.82 -2.44
CA THR A 177 -10.96 19.69 -1.54
C THR A 177 -12.05 18.64 -1.74
N THR A 178 -11.64 17.39 -2.00
CA THR A 178 -12.54 16.25 -2.21
C THR A 178 -12.59 15.30 -1.03
N SER A 179 -11.50 15.20 -0.28
CA SER A 179 -11.47 14.45 0.97
C SER A 179 -10.41 14.99 1.93
N LEU A 180 -10.62 14.71 3.20
CA LEU A 180 -9.66 14.95 4.28
C LEU A 180 -9.80 13.82 5.28
N TYR A 181 -8.68 13.34 5.78
CA TYR A 181 -8.58 12.42 6.90
C TYR A 181 -7.51 12.91 7.86
N LEU A 182 -7.87 13.08 9.12
CA LEU A 182 -7.00 13.57 10.19
C LEU A 182 -6.86 12.48 11.25
N ASN A 183 -5.63 12.05 11.46
CA ASN A 183 -5.25 11.20 12.58
C ASN A 183 -4.53 12.07 13.61
N TRP A 184 -5.17 12.32 14.77
CA TRP A 184 -4.71 13.32 15.71
C TRP A 184 -4.93 12.90 17.17
N THR A 185 -3.86 12.96 17.94
CA THR A 185 -3.89 12.74 19.39
C THR A 185 -3.91 14.10 20.09
N GLY A 186 -5.10 14.53 20.55
CA GLY A 186 -5.33 15.87 21.12
C GLY A 186 -4.60 16.07 22.44
N ASP A 187 -4.68 15.08 23.33
CA ASP A 187 -4.19 15.17 24.72
C ASP A 187 -2.79 14.57 24.87
N ALA A 188 -1.97 14.62 23.80
CA ALA A 188 -0.62 14.10 23.84
C ALA A 188 0.31 14.96 24.71
N GLU A 189 0.92 14.36 25.71
CA GLU A 189 2.01 14.97 26.47
C GLU A 189 3.35 14.67 25.78
N PHE A 190 4.15 15.71 25.58
CA PHE A 190 5.45 15.60 24.90
C PHE A 190 6.58 15.80 25.91
N SER A 191 7.52 14.85 25.92
CA SER A 191 8.74 14.98 26.70
C SER A 191 9.65 16.07 26.11
N GLY A 192 10.31 16.83 26.99
CA GLY A 192 11.35 17.78 26.57
C GLY A 192 12.63 17.07 26.08
N LEU A 193 13.59 17.88 25.60
CA LEU A 193 14.85 17.39 25.01
C LEU A 193 16.01 17.39 26.03
N ASP A 194 15.76 17.70 27.30
CA ASP A 194 16.80 17.80 28.28
C ASP A 194 17.46 16.43 28.56
N GLY A 195 18.79 16.40 28.43
CA GLY A 195 19.59 15.22 28.74
C GLY A 195 19.56 14.09 27.72
N ILE A 196 18.97 14.29 26.53
CA ILE A 196 19.06 13.32 25.45
C ILE A 196 20.49 13.23 24.91
N MET A 197 20.86 12.07 24.37
CA MET A 197 22.12 11.90 23.64
C MET A 197 22.12 12.67 22.33
N ASP A 198 23.29 13.03 21.82
CA ASP A 198 23.40 13.60 20.47
C ASP A 198 23.17 12.53 19.38
N LEU A 199 22.95 12.99 18.15
CA LEU A 199 22.62 12.11 17.01
C LEU A 199 23.73 11.09 16.74
N GLU A 200 25.01 11.45 16.89
CA GLU A 200 26.12 10.53 16.63
C GLU A 200 26.17 9.43 17.71
N SER A 201 25.97 9.80 18.96
CA SER A 201 25.86 8.86 20.09
C SER A 201 24.67 7.92 19.91
N ALA A 202 23.53 8.44 19.44
CA ALA A 202 22.34 7.64 19.14
C ALA A 202 22.56 6.65 17.98
N ARG A 203 23.23 7.08 16.91
CA ARG A 203 23.61 6.20 15.79
C ARG A 203 24.52 5.06 16.26
N ASN A 204 25.51 5.38 17.10
CA ASN A 204 26.41 4.39 17.67
C ASN A 204 25.70 3.42 18.63
N ALA A 205 24.74 3.89 19.41
CA ALA A 205 23.89 3.03 20.25
C ALA A 205 23.04 2.10 19.40
N TYR A 206 22.34 2.62 18.39
CA TYR A 206 21.53 1.83 17.46
C TYR A 206 22.36 0.78 16.70
N LYS A 207 23.56 1.15 16.24
CA LYS A 207 24.47 0.24 15.53
C LYS A 207 24.89 -0.97 16.38
N LYS A 208 25.03 -0.78 17.69
CA LYS A 208 25.39 -1.85 18.62
C LYS A 208 24.20 -2.77 18.93
N ILE A 209 23.07 -2.18 19.29
CA ILE A 209 21.82 -2.85 19.69
C ILE A 209 20.67 -1.87 19.39
N PRO A 210 19.72 -2.21 18.52
CA PRO A 210 19.49 -3.52 17.86
C PRO A 210 20.38 -3.77 16.65
N GLY A 211 20.85 -2.70 15.96
CA GLY A 211 21.61 -2.80 14.72
C GLY A 211 20.79 -3.35 13.54
N ILE A 212 21.52 -3.74 12.50
CA ILE A 212 20.93 -4.41 11.33
C ILE A 212 21.53 -5.81 11.19
N GLN A 213 20.85 -6.67 10.46
CA GLN A 213 21.30 -8.02 10.17
C GLN A 213 20.95 -8.40 8.73
N LEU A 214 21.67 -9.36 8.18
CA LEU A 214 21.33 -9.97 6.90
C LEU A 214 20.19 -10.97 7.10
N VAL A 215 19.14 -10.87 6.28
CA VAL A 215 17.97 -11.75 6.33
C VAL A 215 17.47 -12.10 4.94
N TYR A 216 16.80 -13.24 4.81
CA TYR A 216 15.97 -13.53 3.65
C TYR A 216 14.55 -13.05 3.90
N LYS A 217 14.00 -12.29 2.96
CA LYS A 217 12.59 -11.86 2.96
C LYS A 217 11.84 -12.39 1.76
N ILE A 218 10.54 -12.57 1.90
CA ILE A 218 9.66 -12.97 0.80
C ILE A 218 9.29 -11.71 0.02
N SER A 219 9.38 -11.78 -1.31
CA SER A 219 8.89 -10.72 -2.19
C SER A 219 7.37 -10.76 -2.23
N ASP A 220 6.71 -9.79 -1.57
CA ASP A 220 5.24 -9.64 -1.57
C ASP A 220 4.77 -8.97 -2.87
N GLN A 221 4.62 -9.73 -3.93
CA GLN A 221 3.87 -9.29 -5.10
C GLN A 221 2.41 -9.76 -4.98
N PHE A 222 1.58 -9.05 -4.22
CA PHE A 222 0.13 -9.24 -4.17
C PHE A 222 -0.62 -8.03 -4.75
N PRO A 223 -1.73 -8.21 -5.50
CA PRO A 223 -2.32 -9.48 -5.96
C PRO A 223 -1.61 -10.02 -7.21
N ARG A 224 -1.47 -11.34 -7.31
CA ARG A 224 -1.00 -11.99 -8.53
C ARG A 224 -2.10 -11.88 -9.57
N PRO A 225 -1.87 -11.32 -10.76
CA PRO A 225 -2.79 -11.47 -11.87
C PRO A 225 -2.98 -12.97 -12.19
N LEU A 226 -4.18 -13.36 -12.61
CA LEU A 226 -4.50 -14.76 -12.99
C LEU A 226 -3.61 -15.31 -14.12
N ASP A 227 -3.00 -14.41 -14.89
CA ASP A 227 -2.07 -14.70 -15.99
C ASP A 227 -0.59 -14.74 -15.57
N SER A 228 -0.27 -14.44 -14.33
CA SER A 228 1.07 -14.60 -13.74
C SER A 228 1.33 -16.02 -13.20
N ALA A 229 0.66 -17.03 -13.75
CA ALA A 229 0.87 -18.45 -13.46
C ALA A 229 2.29 -18.92 -13.83
N GLY A 230 3.28 -18.37 -13.19
CA GLY A 230 4.70 -18.66 -13.44
C GLY A 230 5.66 -17.84 -12.59
N GLN A 231 5.22 -16.77 -11.93
CA GLN A 231 6.08 -16.06 -10.98
C GLN A 231 6.05 -16.80 -9.64
N GLU A 232 7.12 -17.52 -9.37
CA GLU A 232 7.37 -18.11 -8.05
C GLU A 232 7.56 -16.99 -7.03
N LEU A 233 7.05 -17.19 -5.80
CA LEU A 233 7.52 -16.42 -4.67
C LEU A 233 9.04 -16.59 -4.60
N SER A 234 9.76 -15.49 -4.68
CA SER A 234 11.21 -15.54 -4.54
C SER A 234 11.58 -14.91 -3.20
N HIS A 235 12.51 -15.54 -2.53
CA HIS A 235 13.19 -14.89 -1.42
C HIS A 235 14.28 -13.98 -1.97
N TYR A 236 14.41 -12.80 -1.41
CA TYR A 236 15.53 -11.90 -1.67
C TYR A 236 16.33 -11.70 -0.38
N LEU A 237 17.62 -11.46 -0.55
CA LEU A 237 18.53 -11.19 0.55
C LEU A 237 18.56 -9.69 0.80
N VAL A 238 18.54 -9.29 2.08
CA VAL A 238 18.50 -7.86 2.46
C VAL A 238 19.14 -7.63 3.83
N TYR A 239 19.79 -6.49 4.02
CA TYR A 239 20.07 -5.98 5.35
C TYR A 239 18.83 -5.27 5.89
N ALA A 240 18.36 -5.70 7.06
CA ALA A 240 17.17 -5.16 7.73
C ALA A 240 17.43 -4.99 9.24
N PRO A 241 16.68 -4.14 9.95
CA PRO A 241 16.78 -4.03 11.40
C PRO A 241 16.59 -5.38 12.08
N ARG A 242 17.46 -5.66 13.06
CA ARG A 242 17.35 -6.88 13.87
C ARG A 242 16.04 -6.88 14.63
N ASP A 243 15.32 -8.01 14.57
CA ASP A 243 14.02 -8.22 15.20
C ASP A 243 12.98 -7.12 14.85
N ASN A 244 13.13 -6.47 13.66
CA ASN A 244 12.33 -5.34 13.20
C ASN A 244 12.35 -4.12 14.16
N ILE A 245 13.36 -4.00 15.01
CA ILE A 245 13.51 -2.88 15.93
C ILE A 245 14.13 -1.70 15.19
N THR A 246 13.38 -0.63 15.04
CA THR A 246 13.77 0.58 14.29
C THR A 246 13.98 1.79 15.21
N MET A 247 13.78 1.64 16.52
CA MET A 247 13.74 2.72 17.51
C MET A 247 14.62 2.45 18.72
N ILE A 248 15.22 3.51 19.28
CA ILE A 248 15.90 3.50 20.58
C ILE A 248 15.45 4.66 21.45
N ASP A 249 15.55 4.49 22.76
CA ASP A 249 15.28 5.51 23.75
C ASP A 249 16.38 6.60 23.73
N PRO A 250 16.05 7.90 23.65
CA PRO A 250 17.03 8.98 23.47
C PRO A 250 17.93 9.24 24.69
N TRP A 251 17.55 8.78 25.89
CA TRP A 251 18.29 8.98 27.11
C TRP A 251 19.21 7.80 27.45
N THR A 252 18.74 6.58 27.15
CA THR A 252 19.44 5.35 27.55
C THR A 252 20.15 4.65 26.40
N GLY A 253 19.67 4.85 25.14
CA GLY A 253 20.14 4.12 23.96
C GLY A 253 19.59 2.69 23.86
N GLU A 254 18.68 2.30 24.76
CA GLU A 254 18.07 0.97 24.75
C GLU A 254 17.00 0.84 23.65
N PRO A 255 16.81 -0.36 23.09
CA PRO A 255 15.77 -0.60 22.11
C PRO A 255 14.37 -0.28 22.62
N VAL A 256 13.55 0.35 21.77
CA VAL A 256 12.11 0.56 22.03
C VAL A 256 11.32 -0.39 21.15
N ILE A 257 10.58 -1.30 21.77
CA ILE A 257 9.76 -2.31 21.08
C ILE A 257 8.32 -1.81 21.04
N SER A 258 7.73 -1.72 19.83
CA SER A 258 6.29 -1.47 19.68
C SER A 258 5.54 -2.77 20.00
N GLY A 259 4.69 -2.76 21.01
CA GLY A 259 4.10 -3.94 21.65
C GLY A 259 3.03 -4.72 20.88
N TYR A 260 2.99 -4.68 19.56
CA TYR A 260 2.11 -5.54 18.76
C TYR A 260 2.89 -6.76 18.30
N GLY A 261 2.61 -7.91 18.92
CA GLY A 261 3.01 -9.21 18.39
C GLY A 261 2.39 -9.48 17.01
N PRO A 262 2.91 -10.45 16.24
CA PRO A 262 2.42 -10.70 14.88
C PRO A 262 0.95 -11.14 14.91
N TYR A 263 0.07 -10.28 14.37
CA TYR A 263 -1.31 -10.65 14.12
C TYR A 263 -1.37 -11.65 12.97
N GLY A 264 -1.96 -12.82 13.22
CA GLY A 264 -2.27 -13.80 12.18
C GLY A 264 -3.25 -13.21 11.16
N MET A 265 -2.85 -13.20 9.89
CA MET A 265 -3.75 -12.82 8.80
C MET A 265 -4.83 -13.88 8.63
N GLY A 266 -6.08 -13.51 8.83
CA GLY A 266 -7.24 -14.34 8.53
C GLY A 266 -7.38 -14.51 7.01
N GLY A 267 -7.45 -15.79 6.55
CA GLY A 267 -7.64 -16.12 5.15
C GLY A 267 -9.03 -15.72 4.65
N GLY A 268 -9.08 -14.99 3.54
CA GLY A 268 -10.32 -14.67 2.82
C GLY A 268 -10.84 -15.87 2.04
N LYS A 269 -12.16 -16.09 2.09
CA LYS A 269 -12.84 -17.11 1.29
C LYS A 269 -13.00 -16.60 -0.15
N ALA A 270 -12.60 -17.42 -1.14
CA ALA A 270 -12.90 -17.18 -2.56
C ALA A 270 -14.27 -17.77 -2.91
N GLU A 271 -15.09 -16.96 -3.62
CA GLU A 271 -16.38 -17.44 -4.20
C GLU A 271 -16.14 -17.97 -5.61
N ALA A 272 -16.77 -19.10 -5.91
CA ALA A 272 -16.69 -19.77 -7.21
C ALA A 272 -17.65 -19.14 -8.22
N MET A 273 -17.20 -18.89 -9.45
CA MET A 273 -18.03 -18.53 -10.61
C MET A 273 -18.09 -19.67 -11.63
N ASP A 274 -19.23 -19.73 -12.34
CA ASP A 274 -19.76 -20.82 -13.13
C ASP A 274 -19.36 -20.75 -14.62
N GLN A 275 -19.09 -21.94 -15.19
CA GLN A 275 -19.21 -22.43 -16.57
C GLN A 275 -18.39 -21.83 -17.72
N GLY A 276 -17.32 -22.55 -18.05
CA GLY A 276 -16.67 -22.59 -19.36
C GLY A 276 -15.95 -23.94 -19.53
N GLY A 277 -15.77 -24.43 -20.77
CA GLY A 277 -15.03 -25.67 -21.01
C GLY A 277 -13.56 -25.57 -20.58
N ILE A 278 -12.97 -26.71 -20.20
CA ILE A 278 -11.60 -26.81 -19.66
C ILE A 278 -10.57 -26.27 -20.65
N THR A 279 -9.86 -25.22 -20.22
CA THR A 279 -8.76 -24.59 -20.95
C THR A 279 -7.45 -25.40 -20.83
N PRO A 280 -6.41 -25.15 -21.65
CA PRO A 280 -5.10 -25.77 -21.48
C PRO A 280 -4.48 -25.54 -20.09
N ILE A 281 -4.68 -24.35 -19.49
CA ILE A 281 -4.20 -23.99 -18.15
C ILE A 281 -4.94 -24.81 -17.09
N GLU A 282 -6.25 -24.91 -17.18
CA GLU A 282 -7.05 -25.73 -16.25
C GLU A 282 -6.69 -27.22 -16.34
N LYS A 283 -6.36 -27.69 -17.56
CA LYS A 283 -5.89 -29.08 -17.73
C LYS A 283 -4.53 -29.28 -17.06
N GLU A 284 -3.62 -28.34 -17.14
CA GLU A 284 -2.33 -28.39 -16.46
C GLU A 284 -2.51 -28.39 -14.93
N GLU A 285 -3.41 -27.54 -14.40
CA GLU A 285 -3.73 -27.53 -12.96
C GLU A 285 -4.35 -28.85 -12.49
N LEU A 286 -5.25 -29.44 -13.27
CA LEU A 286 -5.82 -30.76 -12.94
C LEU A 286 -4.80 -31.89 -12.99
N GLU A 287 -3.76 -31.81 -13.82
CA GLU A 287 -2.65 -32.78 -13.81
C GLU A 287 -1.83 -32.74 -12.50
N LYS A 288 -1.69 -31.55 -11.89
CA LYS A 288 -0.99 -31.36 -10.61
C LYS A 288 -1.69 -32.07 -9.43
N LEU A 289 -3.00 -32.29 -9.53
CA LEU A 289 -3.77 -33.00 -8.51
C LEU A 289 -3.57 -34.52 -8.57
N LYS A 290 -2.89 -35.04 -9.58
CA LYS A 290 -2.61 -36.48 -9.67
C LYS A 290 -1.58 -36.92 -8.62
N GLY A 291 -1.88 -38.01 -7.97
CA GLY A 291 -1.00 -38.61 -6.94
C GLY A 291 -1.08 -37.92 -5.58
N LEU A 292 -2.07 -37.05 -5.37
CA LEU A 292 -2.43 -36.57 -4.04
C LEU A 292 -3.17 -37.67 -3.26
N LEU A 293 -3.05 -37.63 -1.95
CA LEU A 293 -3.85 -38.43 -1.03
C LEU A 293 -5.34 -38.22 -1.28
N SER A 294 -6.11 -39.29 -1.23
CA SER A 294 -7.56 -39.19 -1.24
C SER A 294 -8.08 -38.56 0.06
N SER A 295 -9.30 -38.06 0.05
CA SER A 295 -9.94 -37.50 1.25
C SER A 295 -9.99 -38.49 2.42
N VAL A 296 -10.22 -39.79 2.12
CA VAL A 296 -10.27 -40.85 3.14
C VAL A 296 -8.91 -41.11 3.74
N GLU A 297 -7.84 -41.16 2.91
CA GLU A 297 -6.46 -41.30 3.40
C GLU A 297 -6.05 -40.08 4.24
N ALA A 298 -6.40 -38.88 3.79
CA ALA A 298 -6.10 -37.65 4.51
C ALA A 298 -6.81 -37.57 5.87
N GLU A 299 -8.10 -37.97 5.94
CA GLU A 299 -8.81 -38.07 7.21
C GLU A 299 -8.14 -39.05 8.16
N LYS A 300 -7.81 -40.25 7.67
CA LYS A 300 -7.15 -41.27 8.48
C LYS A 300 -5.81 -40.77 9.04
N ILE A 301 -4.95 -40.19 8.18
CA ILE A 301 -3.65 -39.64 8.60
C ILE A 301 -3.86 -38.53 9.65
N SER A 302 -4.82 -37.62 9.43
CA SER A 302 -5.12 -36.54 10.38
C SER A 302 -5.54 -37.09 11.76
N ARG A 303 -6.32 -38.15 11.80
CA ARG A 303 -6.71 -38.83 13.06
C ARG A 303 -5.51 -39.50 13.73
N ASP A 304 -4.70 -40.22 12.97
CA ASP A 304 -3.52 -40.94 13.48
C ASP A 304 -2.45 -39.98 14.04
N LEU A 305 -2.27 -38.81 13.43
CA LEU A 305 -1.26 -37.80 13.84
C LEU A 305 -1.57 -37.16 15.21
N LEU A 306 -2.84 -36.96 15.54
CA LEU A 306 -3.25 -36.26 16.76
C LEU A 306 -4.06 -37.15 17.73
N ASP A 307 -4.07 -38.46 17.51
CA ASP A 307 -4.83 -39.45 18.31
C ASP A 307 -6.33 -39.09 18.44
N ILE A 308 -6.94 -38.66 17.30
CA ILE A 308 -8.36 -38.26 17.24
C ILE A 308 -9.23 -39.50 17.15
N GLY A 309 -9.87 -39.88 18.26
CA GLY A 309 -10.70 -41.07 18.38
C GLY A 309 -12.02 -41.00 17.59
N ASP A 310 -12.72 -42.15 17.54
CA ASP A 310 -14.00 -42.29 16.82
C ASP A 310 -15.15 -41.44 17.42
N ASP A 311 -14.97 -40.91 18.62
CA ASP A 311 -15.93 -40.03 19.30
C ASP A 311 -15.87 -38.56 18.79
N TYR A 312 -14.94 -38.26 17.89
CA TYR A 312 -14.92 -37.01 17.16
C TYR A 312 -15.63 -37.16 15.82
N ILE A 313 -16.54 -36.26 15.52
CA ILE A 313 -17.28 -36.21 14.26
C ILE A 313 -16.50 -35.26 13.31
N MET A 314 -16.22 -35.73 12.10
CA MET A 314 -15.66 -34.87 11.06
C MET A 314 -16.73 -33.85 10.60
N ASP A 315 -16.38 -32.56 10.64
CA ASP A 315 -17.27 -31.46 10.26
C ASP A 315 -17.10 -31.05 8.82
N SER A 316 -15.86 -30.92 8.39
CA SER A 316 -15.51 -30.52 7.02
C SER A 316 -14.13 -31.01 6.65
N GLN A 317 -13.92 -31.15 5.34
CA GLN A 317 -12.64 -31.42 4.76
C GLN A 317 -12.50 -30.67 3.43
N SER A 318 -11.34 -30.06 3.20
CA SER A 318 -11.06 -29.32 1.96
C SER A 318 -9.61 -29.51 1.51
N LEU A 319 -9.42 -29.52 0.19
CA LEU A 319 -8.11 -29.49 -0.44
C LEU A 319 -7.85 -28.08 -0.96
N TYR A 320 -6.72 -27.49 -0.65
CA TYR A 320 -6.35 -26.14 -1.13
C TYR A 320 -4.86 -26.09 -1.51
N SER A 321 -4.52 -25.20 -2.43
CA SER A 321 -3.13 -24.96 -2.83
C SER A 321 -2.37 -24.17 -1.76
N SER A 322 -1.11 -24.46 -1.57
CA SER A 322 -0.22 -23.66 -0.73
C SER A 322 -0.05 -22.27 -1.32
N TRP A 323 -0.19 -21.22 -0.50
CA TRP A 323 0.08 -19.86 -0.94
C TRP A 323 1.59 -19.58 -1.04
N LYS A 324 2.39 -20.31 -0.30
CA LYS A 324 3.84 -20.11 -0.16
C LYS A 324 4.65 -20.93 -1.17
N ASN A 325 4.24 -22.15 -1.41
CA ASN A 325 4.96 -23.10 -2.25
C ASN A 325 4.13 -23.46 -3.48
N LYS A 326 4.73 -23.31 -4.64
CA LYS A 326 4.10 -23.67 -5.92
C LYS A 326 3.91 -25.18 -6.00
N ASP A 327 2.80 -25.61 -6.56
CA ASP A 327 2.45 -27.03 -6.80
C ASP A 327 2.35 -27.89 -5.52
N GLU A 328 2.33 -27.26 -4.34
CA GLU A 328 1.99 -27.90 -3.07
C GLU A 328 0.50 -27.72 -2.75
N TYR A 329 -0.10 -28.78 -2.25
CA TYR A 329 -1.50 -28.82 -1.85
C TYR A 329 -1.63 -29.37 -0.44
N ASN A 330 -2.59 -28.86 0.32
CA ASN A 330 -2.84 -29.27 1.70
C ASN A 330 -4.27 -29.75 1.86
N TRP A 331 -4.47 -30.82 2.60
CA TRP A 331 -5.76 -31.21 3.14
C TRP A 331 -5.98 -30.55 4.50
N SER A 332 -7.09 -29.81 4.67
CA SER A 332 -7.57 -29.35 5.97
C SER A 332 -8.80 -30.16 6.35
N THR A 333 -8.77 -30.76 7.54
CA THR A 333 -9.86 -31.55 8.07
C THR A 333 -10.22 -31.06 9.46
N SER A 334 -11.49 -30.77 9.70
CA SER A 334 -11.98 -30.33 11.02
C SER A 334 -12.84 -31.41 11.68
N PHE A 335 -12.70 -31.50 12.99
CA PHE A 335 -13.38 -32.47 13.84
C PHE A 335 -13.96 -31.79 15.08
N THR A 336 -15.13 -32.24 15.53
CA THR A 336 -15.73 -31.78 16.79
C THR A 336 -16.16 -32.95 17.64
N LYS A 337 -15.87 -32.85 18.94
CA LYS A 337 -16.39 -33.72 20.00
C LYS A 337 -17.29 -32.90 20.91
N ASN A 338 -18.39 -33.49 21.41
CA ASN A 338 -19.37 -32.86 22.30
C ASN A 338 -19.94 -31.55 21.77
N ARG A 339 -20.27 -31.47 20.47
CA ARG A 339 -20.77 -30.27 19.81
C ARG A 339 -21.91 -29.62 20.59
N GLY A 340 -21.77 -28.33 20.91
CA GLY A 340 -22.79 -27.54 21.62
C GLY A 340 -22.82 -27.74 23.14
N ALA A 341 -21.94 -28.55 23.72
CA ALA A 341 -21.76 -28.68 25.18
C ALA A 341 -20.64 -27.69 25.66
N GLU A 342 -20.69 -27.39 26.98
CA GLU A 342 -19.68 -26.55 27.63
C GLU A 342 -18.24 -27.12 27.51
N ASN A 343 -18.11 -28.42 27.33
CA ASN A 343 -16.85 -29.13 27.13
C ASN A 343 -16.68 -29.57 25.66
N SER A 344 -17.15 -28.79 24.72
CA SER A 344 -16.91 -29.03 23.30
C SER A 344 -15.42 -28.91 22.95
N ILE A 345 -14.93 -29.85 22.14
CA ILE A 345 -13.56 -29.83 21.64
C ILE A 345 -13.60 -29.74 20.11
N PHE A 346 -12.97 -28.73 19.57
CA PHE A 346 -12.79 -28.53 18.14
C PHE A 346 -11.32 -28.75 17.78
N VAL A 347 -11.06 -29.50 16.70
CA VAL A 347 -9.73 -29.73 16.18
C VAL A 347 -9.76 -29.50 14.67
N GLU A 348 -8.85 -28.70 14.17
CA GLU A 348 -8.58 -28.55 12.75
C GLU A 348 -7.14 -29.01 12.45
N VAL A 349 -6.97 -29.90 11.48
CA VAL A 349 -5.67 -30.46 11.10
C VAL A 349 -5.41 -30.19 9.64
N SER A 350 -4.23 -29.67 9.30
CA SER A 350 -3.77 -29.50 7.95
C SER A 350 -2.54 -30.37 7.70
N ILE A 351 -2.58 -31.14 6.62
CA ILE A 351 -1.46 -32.02 6.20
C ILE A 351 -1.10 -31.74 4.75
N ASP A 352 0.15 -31.96 4.40
CA ASP A 352 0.58 -31.96 3.01
C ASP A 352 -0.14 -33.07 2.24
N ALA A 353 -0.74 -32.72 1.11
CA ALA A 353 -1.62 -33.62 0.37
C ALA A 353 -0.88 -34.75 -0.39
N ARG A 354 0.46 -34.73 -0.45
CA ARG A 354 1.26 -35.80 -1.06
C ARG A 354 1.91 -36.71 -0.02
N SER A 355 2.57 -36.09 0.96
CA SER A 355 3.36 -36.82 1.97
C SER A 355 2.56 -37.23 3.19
N GLY A 356 1.46 -36.50 3.49
CA GLY A 356 0.73 -36.62 4.75
C GLY A 356 1.45 -35.98 5.94
N GLU A 357 2.52 -35.21 5.71
CA GLU A 357 3.24 -34.48 6.76
C GLU A 357 2.35 -33.44 7.44
N LEU A 358 2.46 -33.31 8.75
CA LEU A 358 1.72 -32.30 9.52
C LEU A 358 2.21 -30.89 9.17
N ILE A 359 1.30 -30.04 8.65
CA ILE A 359 1.55 -28.63 8.37
C ILE A 359 1.09 -27.77 9.53
N SER A 360 -0.14 -27.97 10.00
CA SER A 360 -0.65 -27.23 11.15
C SER A 360 -1.77 -27.99 11.84
N PHE A 361 -1.98 -27.69 13.10
CA PHE A 361 -3.25 -27.95 13.75
C PHE A 361 -3.63 -26.88 14.76
N TYR A 362 -4.90 -26.80 15.04
CA TYR A 362 -5.49 -25.95 16.07
C TYR A 362 -6.49 -26.77 16.88
N LEU A 363 -6.29 -26.80 18.20
CA LEU A 363 -7.17 -27.46 19.15
C LEU A 363 -7.79 -26.43 20.09
N ASN A 364 -9.10 -26.35 20.13
CA ASN A 364 -9.85 -25.57 21.10
C ASN A 364 -10.67 -26.47 22.02
N ASN A 365 -10.33 -26.47 23.30
CA ASN A 365 -11.06 -27.17 24.35
C ASN A 365 -11.83 -26.15 25.19
N SER A 366 -13.12 -25.99 24.93
CA SER A 366 -13.98 -25.06 25.68
C SER A 366 -14.03 -25.36 27.20
N GLY A 367 -13.79 -26.62 27.60
CA GLY A 367 -13.70 -27.02 29.00
C GLY A 367 -12.52 -26.38 29.76
N ASN A 368 -11.52 -25.88 29.04
CA ASN A 368 -10.37 -25.17 29.62
C ASN A 368 -10.58 -23.65 29.70
N GLU A 369 -11.66 -23.12 29.14
CA GLU A 369 -11.93 -21.69 29.16
C GLU A 369 -12.09 -21.17 30.59
N GLY A 370 -11.40 -20.04 30.90
CA GLY A 370 -11.36 -19.44 32.23
C GLY A 370 -10.56 -20.21 33.28
N LYS A 371 -9.91 -21.33 32.93
CA LYS A 371 -9.00 -22.04 33.84
C LYS A 371 -7.71 -21.27 34.00
N LYS A 372 -7.06 -21.40 35.16
CA LYS A 372 -5.75 -20.77 35.45
C LYS A 372 -4.61 -21.68 35.06
N SER A 373 -3.51 -21.07 34.69
CA SER A 373 -2.25 -21.77 34.44
C SER A 373 -1.85 -22.63 35.65
N THR A 374 -1.39 -23.83 35.39
CA THR A 374 -0.80 -24.77 36.39
C THR A 374 0.70 -24.98 36.13
N LEU A 375 1.17 -24.67 34.89
CA LEU A 375 2.56 -24.75 34.49
C LEU A 375 3.13 -23.34 34.33
N ASP A 376 4.39 -23.17 34.67
CA ASP A 376 5.11 -21.96 34.34
C ASP A 376 5.57 -21.94 32.87
N ARG A 377 6.10 -20.78 32.41
CA ARG A 377 6.53 -20.60 31.02
C ARG A 377 7.69 -21.52 30.64
N GLU A 378 8.61 -21.82 31.55
CA GLU A 378 9.77 -22.68 31.27
C GLU A 378 9.32 -24.14 31.03
N MET A 379 8.40 -24.65 31.86
CA MET A 379 7.80 -25.97 31.64
C MET A 379 7.04 -26.02 30.29
N ALA A 380 6.31 -24.96 29.96
CA ALA A 380 5.61 -24.88 28.67
C ALA A 380 6.61 -24.83 27.49
N ARG A 381 7.75 -24.19 27.64
CA ARG A 381 8.85 -24.17 26.64
C ARG A 381 9.40 -25.58 26.40
N GLU A 382 9.70 -26.32 27.47
CA GLU A 382 10.19 -27.71 27.34
C GLU A 382 9.19 -28.57 26.56
N ILE A 383 7.88 -28.42 26.82
CA ILE A 383 6.83 -29.11 26.07
C ILE A 383 6.86 -28.73 24.58
N ALA A 384 6.98 -27.43 24.27
CA ALA A 384 7.04 -26.95 22.88
C ALA A 384 8.28 -27.49 22.16
N GLU A 385 9.46 -27.44 22.77
CA GLU A 385 10.72 -27.94 22.20
C GLU A 385 10.66 -29.46 21.96
N ASP A 386 10.12 -30.20 22.91
CA ASP A 386 9.95 -31.65 22.78
C ASP A 386 8.97 -32.01 21.68
N PHE A 387 7.89 -31.24 21.54
CA PHE A 387 6.93 -31.42 20.45
C PHE A 387 7.58 -31.18 19.09
N VAL A 388 8.32 -30.06 18.91
CA VAL A 388 9.04 -29.75 17.68
C VAL A 388 10.04 -30.84 17.34
N ARG A 389 10.84 -31.27 18.30
CA ARG A 389 11.86 -32.34 18.12
C ARG A 389 11.24 -33.67 17.67
N LYS A 390 10.05 -34.01 18.13
CA LYS A 390 9.33 -35.23 17.74
C LYS A 390 8.67 -35.10 16.37
N THR A 391 8.13 -33.90 16.05
CA THR A 391 7.35 -33.70 14.84
C THR A 391 8.21 -33.45 13.60
N ILE A 392 9.34 -32.74 13.74
CA ILE A 392 10.19 -32.31 12.63
C ILE A 392 11.69 -32.52 12.94
N PRO A 393 12.12 -33.72 13.27
CA PRO A 393 13.51 -34.00 13.69
C PRO A 393 14.55 -33.56 12.64
N ASP A 394 14.22 -33.65 11.35
CA ASP A 394 15.12 -33.31 10.24
C ASP A 394 15.32 -31.78 10.06
N LEU A 395 14.49 -30.94 10.68
CA LEU A 395 14.61 -29.50 10.58
C LEU A 395 15.27 -28.84 11.80
N MET A 396 15.63 -29.62 12.83
CA MET A 396 16.18 -29.10 14.08
C MET A 396 17.45 -28.24 13.90
N ASP A 397 18.32 -28.64 12.96
CA ASP A 397 19.55 -27.88 12.65
C ASP A 397 19.28 -26.56 11.88
N SER A 398 18.05 -26.37 11.37
CA SER A 398 17.64 -25.24 10.59
C SER A 398 16.80 -24.23 11.36
N ILE A 399 16.56 -24.48 12.66
CA ILE A 399 15.80 -23.59 13.53
C ILE A 399 16.61 -23.17 14.75
N LYS A 400 16.31 -22.00 15.29
CA LYS A 400 16.89 -21.55 16.56
C LYS A 400 15.81 -21.43 17.62
N SER A 401 16.22 -21.51 18.88
CA SER A 401 15.35 -21.42 20.06
C SER A 401 14.32 -20.30 19.97
N PRO A 402 13.15 -20.47 20.62
CA PRO A 402 12.06 -19.51 20.54
C PRO A 402 12.50 -18.09 20.89
N ILE A 403 12.00 -17.13 20.12
CA ILE A 403 12.12 -15.71 20.48
C ILE A 403 11.21 -15.45 21.68
N GLU A 404 11.76 -14.82 22.72
CA GLU A 404 10.97 -14.38 23.85
C GLU A 404 10.28 -13.05 23.53
N TYR A 405 8.96 -13.09 23.38
CA TYR A 405 8.13 -11.91 23.39
C TYR A 405 7.70 -11.61 24.82
N ASN A 406 7.46 -10.32 25.13
CA ASN A 406 6.83 -9.90 26.40
C ASN A 406 5.36 -10.35 26.45
N ILE A 407 5.16 -11.66 26.57
CA ILE A 407 3.85 -12.24 26.81
C ILE A 407 3.71 -12.35 28.32
N SER A 408 2.55 -11.94 28.84
CA SER A 408 2.25 -12.09 30.25
C SER A 408 2.44 -13.55 30.68
N GLU A 409 3.33 -13.81 31.66
CA GLU A 409 3.57 -15.15 32.19
C GLU A 409 2.31 -15.79 32.81
N THR A 410 1.27 -14.98 33.02
CA THR A 410 -0.01 -15.40 33.60
C THR A 410 -1.03 -15.85 32.58
N GLU A 411 -0.77 -15.66 31.29
CA GLU A 411 -1.68 -16.12 30.25
C GLU A 411 -1.63 -17.64 30.12
N ARG A 412 -2.83 -18.27 30.00
CA ARG A 412 -2.96 -19.71 29.88
C ARG A 412 -2.32 -20.27 28.61
N LEU A 413 -2.45 -19.58 27.48
CA LEU A 413 -1.88 -19.99 26.22
C LEU A 413 -0.51 -19.31 26.03
N GLN A 414 0.55 -20.11 25.99
CA GLN A 414 1.92 -19.63 25.83
C GLN A 414 2.43 -19.95 24.42
N TYR A 415 2.97 -18.93 23.74
CA TYR A 415 3.42 -19.00 22.35
C TYR A 415 4.95 -19.14 22.28
N PHE A 416 5.42 -20.06 21.42
CA PHE A 416 6.84 -20.31 21.17
C PHE A 416 7.07 -20.34 19.66
N ILE A 417 7.96 -19.47 19.16
CA ILE A 417 8.24 -19.30 17.73
C ILE A 417 9.69 -19.63 17.45
N PHE A 418 9.93 -20.72 16.75
CA PHE A 418 11.24 -21.17 16.31
C PHE A 418 11.48 -20.67 14.89
N ASN A 419 12.34 -19.67 14.70
CA ASN A 419 12.64 -19.12 13.40
C ASN A 419 13.60 -20.01 12.61
N ARG A 420 13.38 -20.06 11.28
CA ARG A 420 14.28 -20.75 10.36
C ARG A 420 15.54 -19.95 10.10
N TYR A 421 16.66 -20.67 9.94
CA TYR A 421 17.95 -20.13 9.53
C TYR A 421 18.56 -20.97 8.41
N ILE A 422 19.29 -20.33 7.50
CA ILE A 422 20.19 -20.94 6.52
C ILE A 422 21.59 -20.46 6.89
N GLY A 423 22.38 -21.36 7.51
CA GLY A 423 23.58 -20.93 8.22
C GLY A 423 23.23 -19.97 9.37
N ASP A 424 23.79 -18.77 9.32
CA ASP A 424 23.47 -17.73 10.30
C ASP A 424 22.43 -16.69 9.83
N ILE A 425 21.89 -16.85 8.63
CA ILE A 425 20.94 -15.92 8.03
C ILE A 425 19.51 -16.37 8.32
N GLN A 426 18.75 -15.55 9.02
CA GLN A 426 17.34 -15.79 9.30
C GLN A 426 16.50 -15.72 8.03
N VAL A 427 15.52 -16.62 7.91
CA VAL A 427 14.50 -16.60 6.86
C VAL A 427 13.22 -16.01 7.45
N GLU A 428 12.96 -14.74 7.20
CA GLU A 428 11.74 -14.12 7.70
C GLU A 428 10.48 -14.72 7.04
N GLY A 429 9.46 -14.92 7.86
CA GLY A 429 8.22 -15.58 7.43
C GLY A 429 8.28 -17.10 7.43
N ASP A 430 9.45 -17.71 7.65
CA ASP A 430 9.61 -19.14 7.88
C ASP A 430 9.85 -19.42 9.36
N SER A 431 8.93 -20.15 9.96
CA SER A 431 8.98 -20.45 11.40
C SER A 431 8.14 -21.68 11.73
N ILE A 432 8.41 -22.23 12.89
CA ILE A 432 7.55 -23.18 13.58
C ILE A 432 6.96 -22.46 14.78
N THR A 433 5.64 -22.40 14.85
CA THR A 433 4.93 -21.84 16.01
C THR A 433 4.25 -22.96 16.78
N VAL A 434 4.48 -23.02 18.09
CA VAL A 434 3.81 -23.95 19.01
C VAL A 434 3.14 -23.15 20.09
N VAL A 435 1.87 -23.47 20.37
CA VAL A 435 1.11 -22.89 21.47
C VAL A 435 0.84 -23.98 22.49
N VAL A 436 1.21 -23.73 23.73
CA VAL A 436 1.00 -24.67 24.85
C VAL A 436 -0.07 -24.12 25.78
N ASP A 437 -1.08 -24.95 26.09
CA ASP A 437 -2.06 -24.66 27.14
C ASP A 437 -1.44 -24.98 28.50
N THR A 438 -1.09 -23.97 29.26
CA THR A 438 -0.44 -24.13 30.56
C THR A 438 -1.36 -24.66 31.66
N PHE A 439 -2.66 -24.81 31.41
CA PHE A 439 -3.57 -25.43 32.36
C PHE A 439 -3.34 -26.96 32.45
N ASP A 440 -3.20 -27.63 31.32
CA ASP A 440 -3.07 -29.09 31.25
C ASP A 440 -1.78 -29.60 30.55
N GLY A 441 -0.98 -28.70 30.01
CA GLY A 441 0.27 -29.03 29.29
C GLY A 441 0.05 -29.53 27.86
N SER A 442 -1.16 -29.45 27.33
CA SER A 442 -1.44 -29.86 25.95
C SER A 442 -0.88 -28.87 24.95
N VAL A 443 -0.48 -29.35 23.77
CA VAL A 443 -0.18 -28.48 22.63
C VAL A 443 -1.50 -28.08 21.98
N ALA A 444 -1.88 -26.80 22.14
CA ALA A 444 -3.12 -26.25 21.63
C ALA A 444 -3.04 -25.85 20.15
N SER A 445 -1.85 -25.55 19.63
CA SER A 445 -1.65 -25.23 18.22
C SER A 445 -0.23 -25.52 17.78
N TYR A 446 -0.09 -25.92 16.55
CA TYR A 446 1.17 -26.04 15.81
C TYR A 446 0.99 -25.47 14.42
N ASN A 447 1.98 -24.74 13.93
CA ASN A 447 1.99 -24.24 12.55
C ASN A 447 3.42 -24.24 12.01
N LYS A 448 3.62 -24.90 10.87
CA LYS A 448 4.87 -24.89 10.10
C LYS A 448 4.70 -23.99 8.88
N SER A 449 5.28 -22.81 8.92
CA SER A 449 5.42 -21.93 7.77
C SER A 449 6.80 -22.14 7.17
N TRP A 450 6.90 -22.77 6.00
CA TRP A 450 8.18 -23.20 5.44
C TRP A 450 8.20 -23.11 3.91
N TYR A 451 9.15 -22.37 3.37
CA TYR A 451 9.37 -22.28 1.93
C TYR A 451 10.31 -23.39 1.46
N THR A 452 9.94 -24.08 0.37
CA THR A 452 10.68 -25.23 -0.18
C THR A 452 11.51 -24.87 -1.41
N GLY A 453 11.39 -23.65 -1.95
CA GLY A 453 12.16 -23.19 -3.10
C GLY A 453 13.61 -22.81 -2.78
N SER A 454 14.30 -22.24 -3.76
CA SER A 454 15.70 -21.86 -3.67
C SER A 454 15.89 -20.46 -3.05
N PHE A 455 17.08 -20.25 -2.47
CA PHE A 455 17.50 -18.98 -1.89
C PHE A 455 18.72 -18.42 -2.62
N PRO A 456 18.86 -17.09 -2.80
CA PRO A 456 20.05 -16.50 -3.34
C PRO A 456 21.26 -16.72 -2.41
N LEU A 457 22.45 -16.92 -3.01
CA LEU A 457 23.68 -17.10 -2.23
C LEU A 457 24.18 -15.73 -1.71
N PRO A 458 24.70 -15.66 -0.47
CA PRO A 458 25.25 -14.43 0.12
C PRO A 458 26.70 -14.19 -0.33
N GLU A 459 26.97 -14.24 -1.64
CA GLU A 459 28.30 -14.06 -2.20
C GLU A 459 28.44 -12.67 -2.81
N GLY A 460 29.57 -11.97 -2.54
CA GLY A 460 29.82 -10.64 -3.08
C GLY A 460 29.02 -9.52 -2.42
N ILE A 461 28.54 -9.73 -1.21
CA ILE A 461 27.79 -8.74 -0.44
C ILE A 461 28.71 -7.70 0.20
N ILE A 462 28.18 -6.47 0.41
CA ILE A 462 28.84 -5.43 1.20
C ILE A 462 28.92 -5.82 2.66
N THR A 463 29.81 -5.19 3.40
CA THR A 463 29.94 -5.40 4.83
C THR A 463 28.75 -4.85 5.62
N LEU A 464 28.55 -5.35 6.83
CA LEU A 464 27.51 -4.85 7.75
C LEU A 464 27.68 -3.36 8.05
N ASP A 465 28.94 -2.89 8.17
CA ASP A 465 29.24 -1.48 8.42
C ASP A 465 28.86 -0.61 7.23
N GLU A 466 29.19 -1.02 6.00
CA GLU A 466 28.78 -0.32 4.77
C GLU A 466 27.25 -0.28 4.64
N ALA A 467 26.57 -1.37 4.91
CA ALA A 467 25.11 -1.43 4.89
C ALA A 467 24.46 -0.51 5.94
N TYR A 468 25.06 -0.42 7.13
CA TYR A 468 24.59 0.48 8.17
C TYR A 468 24.74 1.96 7.77
N GLU A 469 25.89 2.35 7.25
CA GLU A 469 26.10 3.72 6.77
C GLU A 469 25.12 4.04 5.61
N ALA A 470 24.93 3.10 4.69
CA ALA A 470 23.95 3.24 3.62
C ALA A 470 22.52 3.42 4.16
N LEU A 471 22.13 2.69 5.23
CA LEU A 471 20.84 2.85 5.89
C LEU A 471 20.66 4.26 6.43
N VAL A 472 21.66 4.75 7.18
CA VAL A 472 21.61 6.08 7.80
C VAL A 472 21.55 7.20 6.77
N GLU A 473 22.29 7.08 5.66
CA GLU A 473 22.36 8.10 4.61
C GLU A 473 21.11 8.11 3.71
N SER A 474 20.64 6.94 3.30
CA SER A 474 19.58 6.84 2.28
C SER A 474 18.17 6.74 2.87
N VAL A 475 17.98 6.00 3.97
CA VAL A 475 16.69 5.90 4.66
C VAL A 475 16.51 7.06 5.63
N GLY A 476 17.56 7.41 6.38
CA GLY A 476 17.55 8.45 7.38
C GLY A 476 17.39 7.89 8.81
N PHE A 477 17.97 8.59 9.79
CA PHE A 477 17.86 8.28 11.21
C PHE A 477 17.85 9.58 12.02
N GLY A 478 16.85 9.76 12.89
CA GLY A 478 16.68 10.99 13.67
C GLY A 478 15.63 10.90 14.77
N LEU A 479 15.43 12.01 15.46
CA LEU A 479 14.39 12.13 16.48
C LEU A 479 12.99 12.11 15.87
N GLY A 480 12.06 11.51 16.59
CA GLY A 480 10.64 11.53 16.29
C GLY A 480 9.81 11.22 17.52
N TYR A 481 8.58 11.69 17.55
CA TYR A 481 7.58 11.22 18.51
C TYR A 481 6.82 10.03 17.94
N ARG A 482 6.54 9.03 18.78
CA ARG A 482 5.81 7.82 18.43
C ARG A 482 4.81 7.46 19.51
N ILE A 483 3.69 6.87 19.10
CA ILE A 483 2.74 6.25 20.02
C ILE A 483 3.23 4.83 20.28
N ILE A 484 3.59 4.56 21.53
CA ILE A 484 4.10 3.26 21.97
C ILE A 484 3.09 2.69 22.97
N PRO A 485 2.52 1.51 22.73
CA PRO A 485 1.71 0.82 23.71
C PRO A 485 2.62 0.35 24.87
N VAL A 486 2.29 0.77 26.07
CA VAL A 486 3.03 0.45 27.30
C VAL A 486 2.10 -0.31 28.26
N GLU A 487 2.58 -1.42 28.76
CA GLU A 487 1.87 -2.17 29.79
C GLU A 487 2.32 -1.73 31.19
N GLU A 488 1.42 -1.16 31.96
CA GLU A 488 1.65 -0.86 33.37
C GLU A 488 0.66 -1.64 34.26
N LYS A 489 1.18 -2.53 35.09
CA LYS A 489 0.39 -3.34 36.04
C LYS A 489 -0.73 -4.15 35.38
N GLY A 490 -0.49 -4.68 34.17
CA GLY A 490 -1.47 -5.46 33.41
C GLY A 490 -2.50 -4.60 32.63
N ILE A 491 -2.30 -3.28 32.56
CA ILE A 491 -3.14 -2.37 31.77
C ILE A 491 -2.30 -1.80 30.63
N TRP A 492 -2.73 -2.01 29.41
CA TRP A 492 -2.13 -1.41 28.22
C TRP A 492 -2.65 0.01 28.04
N SER A 493 -1.74 0.94 27.79
CA SER A 493 -2.04 2.32 27.44
C SER A 493 -1.09 2.83 26.35
N ASP A 494 -1.60 3.63 25.45
CA ASP A 494 -0.81 4.28 24.41
C ASP A 494 -0.13 5.52 25.02
N GLN A 495 1.20 5.58 24.95
CA GLN A 495 1.98 6.71 25.40
C GLN A 495 2.74 7.35 24.26
N VAL A 496 2.76 8.67 24.19
CA VAL A 496 3.61 9.39 23.25
C VAL A 496 5.03 9.47 23.82
N ARG A 497 5.98 8.88 23.10
CA ARG A 497 7.39 8.83 23.50
C ARG A 497 8.29 9.45 22.44
N LEU A 498 9.29 10.20 22.89
CA LEU A 498 10.40 10.62 22.05
C LEU A 498 11.33 9.43 21.81
N VAL A 499 11.73 9.24 20.56
CA VAL A 499 12.64 8.15 20.15
C VAL A 499 13.65 8.65 19.12
N TYR A 500 14.82 8.04 19.05
CA TYR A 500 15.60 8.03 17.83
C TYR A 500 15.15 6.85 16.98
N GLN A 501 14.90 7.08 15.68
CA GLN A 501 14.33 6.07 14.79
C GLN A 501 14.86 6.21 13.36
N THR A 502 14.79 5.12 12.59
CA THR A 502 14.84 5.21 11.12
C THR A 502 13.62 5.96 10.61
N ASN A 503 13.71 6.56 9.41
CA ASN A 503 12.56 7.26 8.85
C ASN A 503 11.37 6.29 8.67
N PRO A 504 10.24 6.47 9.40
CA PRO A 504 9.13 5.54 9.39
C PRO A 504 8.35 5.53 8.06
N GLN A 505 8.63 6.48 7.16
CA GLN A 505 8.03 6.56 5.83
C GLN A 505 8.80 5.75 4.77
N ARG A 506 9.91 5.13 5.13
CA ARG A 506 10.75 4.33 4.24
C ARG A 506 10.98 2.95 4.81
N ALA A 507 11.02 1.94 3.94
CA ALA A 507 11.46 0.63 4.36
C ALA A 507 12.93 0.72 4.82
N PRO A 508 13.26 0.23 6.01
CA PRO A 508 14.63 0.28 6.54
C PRO A 508 15.47 -0.88 5.98
N TYR A 509 15.48 -1.03 4.65
CA TYR A 509 16.10 -2.15 3.95
C TYR A 509 17.21 -1.66 3.03
N ILE A 510 18.34 -2.38 3.01
CA ILE A 510 19.49 -2.10 2.15
C ILE A 510 19.82 -3.35 1.33
N ASP A 511 19.96 -3.19 0.04
CA ASP A 511 20.42 -4.23 -0.88
C ASP A 511 21.85 -4.66 -0.51
N PRO A 512 22.09 -5.94 -0.20
CA PRO A 512 23.40 -6.40 0.26
C PRO A 512 24.45 -6.42 -0.86
N PHE A 513 24.06 -6.35 -2.13
CA PHE A 513 25.01 -6.38 -3.26
C PHE A 513 25.37 -4.98 -3.73
N THR A 514 24.48 -4.02 -3.67
CA THR A 514 24.67 -2.67 -4.21
C THR A 514 24.79 -1.58 -3.15
N GLY A 515 24.27 -1.81 -1.93
CA GLY A 515 24.14 -0.78 -0.89
C GLY A 515 22.98 0.19 -1.13
N GLU A 516 22.12 -0.04 -2.14
CA GLU A 516 20.96 0.80 -2.42
C GLU A 516 19.81 0.51 -1.44
N PRO A 517 19.00 1.53 -1.06
CA PRO A 517 17.81 1.31 -0.25
C PRO A 517 16.74 0.57 -1.05
N LEU A 518 16.04 -0.36 -0.38
CA LEU A 518 14.96 -1.14 -0.97
C LEU A 518 13.60 -0.77 -0.36
N ASP A 519 12.53 -0.92 -1.14
CA ASP A 519 11.16 -0.88 -0.64
C ASP A 519 10.78 -2.19 0.10
N TYR A 520 9.56 -2.24 0.69
CA TYR A 520 9.08 -3.43 1.39
C TYR A 520 8.89 -4.67 0.49
N SER A 521 8.92 -4.50 -0.83
CA SER A 521 8.87 -5.58 -1.81
C SER A 521 10.24 -6.03 -2.32
N GLY A 522 11.33 -5.41 -1.81
CA GLY A 522 12.71 -5.73 -2.21
C GLY A 522 13.16 -5.06 -3.52
N ASN A 523 12.46 -4.05 -3.98
CA ASN A 523 12.89 -3.28 -5.16
C ASN A 523 13.70 -2.05 -4.73
N PRO A 524 14.68 -1.59 -5.54
CA PRO A 524 15.41 -0.36 -5.24
C PRO A 524 14.46 0.81 -4.99
N TYR A 525 14.62 1.45 -3.84
CA TYR A 525 13.87 2.64 -3.46
C TYR A 525 14.64 3.87 -3.90
N ARG A 526 14.12 4.59 -4.86
CA ARG A 526 14.70 5.87 -5.28
C ARG A 526 13.77 7.00 -4.91
N ILE A 527 14.29 7.96 -4.16
CA ILE A 527 13.63 9.27 -4.03
C ILE A 527 13.52 9.81 -5.44
N ARG A 528 12.29 10.04 -5.88
CA ARG A 528 12.04 10.61 -7.18
C ARG A 528 12.67 11.99 -7.24
N GLN A 529 13.86 12.11 -7.82
CA GLN A 529 14.38 13.40 -8.21
C GLN A 529 13.48 13.92 -9.31
N THR A 530 12.87 15.08 -9.08
CA THR A 530 12.08 15.73 -10.12
C THR A 530 13.02 16.02 -11.29
N GLN A 531 12.85 15.26 -12.38
CA GLN A 531 13.66 15.48 -13.60
C GLN A 531 13.48 16.93 -14.05
N SER A 532 14.56 17.62 -14.30
CA SER A 532 14.53 18.95 -14.90
C SER A 532 15.33 18.95 -16.20
N TYR A 533 14.84 19.67 -17.20
CA TYR A 533 15.51 19.81 -18.48
C TYR A 533 15.90 21.26 -18.70
N GLY A 534 17.19 21.50 -19.01
CA GLY A 534 17.76 22.85 -19.18
C GLY A 534 17.46 23.51 -20.54
N ASP A 535 16.86 22.81 -21.51
CA ASP A 535 16.76 23.22 -22.91
C ASP A 535 15.33 23.42 -23.44
N LEU A 536 14.36 23.66 -22.55
CA LEU A 536 12.96 23.76 -22.93
C LEU A 536 12.48 25.15 -23.42
N ASP A 537 13.32 26.17 -23.42
CA ASP A 537 12.86 27.53 -23.73
C ASP A 537 12.41 27.72 -25.19
N ASN A 538 12.91 26.90 -26.12
CA ASN A 538 12.63 27.01 -27.54
C ASN A 538 11.74 25.91 -28.11
N THR A 539 10.89 25.27 -27.27
CA THR A 539 9.91 24.27 -27.74
C THR A 539 8.47 24.75 -27.51
N TYR A 540 7.60 24.44 -28.49
CA TYR A 540 6.16 24.68 -28.36
C TYR A 540 5.50 23.71 -27.35
N ALA A 541 6.20 22.65 -26.98
CA ALA A 541 5.69 21.61 -26.08
C ALA A 541 6.17 21.81 -24.63
N LYS A 542 6.79 22.95 -24.27
CA LYS A 542 7.37 23.22 -22.95
C LYS A 542 6.43 22.84 -21.81
N ASP A 543 5.22 23.43 -21.79
CA ASP A 543 4.27 23.18 -20.69
C ASP A 543 3.82 21.73 -20.60
N LYS A 544 3.68 21.07 -21.76
CA LYS A 544 3.34 19.64 -21.83
C LYS A 544 4.46 18.76 -21.29
N ILE A 545 5.70 19.07 -21.65
CA ILE A 545 6.89 18.35 -21.17
C ILE A 545 7.03 18.53 -19.66
N LEU A 546 6.87 19.75 -19.15
CA LEU A 546 6.92 20.02 -17.72
C LEU A 546 5.84 19.25 -16.96
N LEU A 547 4.60 19.21 -17.48
CA LEU A 547 3.54 18.47 -16.85
C LEU A 547 3.78 16.95 -16.91
N LEU A 548 4.22 16.40 -18.05
CA LEU A 548 4.62 14.99 -18.13
C LEU A 548 5.72 14.66 -17.12
N THR A 549 6.68 15.57 -16.95
CA THR A 549 7.79 15.42 -16.00
C THR A 549 7.28 15.43 -14.55
N GLU A 550 6.35 16.28 -14.21
CA GLU A 550 5.69 16.32 -12.90
C GLU A 550 5.06 14.97 -12.57
N TYR A 551 4.49 14.28 -13.56
CA TYR A 551 3.95 12.94 -13.43
C TYR A 551 4.99 11.82 -13.59
N GLY A 552 6.29 12.17 -13.74
CA GLY A 552 7.38 11.24 -13.92
C GLY A 552 7.45 10.53 -15.26
N ILE A 553 6.65 10.99 -16.21
CA ILE A 553 6.72 10.52 -17.59
C ILE A 553 7.87 11.29 -18.24
N THR A 554 9.07 10.73 -18.18
CA THR A 554 10.33 11.40 -18.51
C THR A 554 11.15 10.61 -19.52
N LEU A 555 12.08 11.30 -20.17
CA LEU A 555 13.17 10.69 -20.92
C LEU A 555 14.49 10.89 -20.17
N PRO A 556 15.45 9.96 -20.27
CA PRO A 556 16.73 10.08 -19.58
C PRO A 556 17.57 11.25 -20.13
N GLY A 557 18.41 11.83 -19.25
CA GLY A 557 19.37 12.89 -19.57
C GLY A 557 19.00 14.26 -19.01
N GLU A 558 19.98 15.15 -18.87
CA GLU A 558 19.83 16.53 -18.36
C GLU A 558 19.12 17.45 -19.37
N ASN A 559 19.16 17.12 -20.66
CA ASN A 559 18.56 17.88 -21.75
C ASN A 559 17.49 17.05 -22.46
N PHE A 560 16.35 17.66 -22.73
CA PHE A 560 15.25 17.04 -23.44
C PHE A 560 15.51 16.86 -24.94
N MET A 561 16.28 17.75 -25.52
CA MET A 561 16.59 17.83 -26.97
C MET A 561 15.34 17.88 -27.85
N PRO A 562 14.45 18.89 -27.70
CA PRO A 562 13.12 18.90 -28.29
C PRO A 562 13.10 18.72 -29.82
N LYS A 563 14.10 19.24 -30.51
CA LYS A 563 14.19 19.24 -31.99
C LYS A 563 14.81 17.97 -32.57
N SER A 564 15.36 17.09 -31.75
CA SER A 564 15.91 15.81 -32.17
C SER A 564 14.80 14.83 -32.57
N LYS A 565 15.08 13.98 -33.56
CA LYS A 565 14.15 12.88 -33.90
C LYS A 565 14.05 11.93 -32.76
N ILE A 566 12.81 11.47 -32.43
CA ILE A 566 12.64 10.48 -31.41
C ILE A 566 12.91 9.07 -31.96
N ILE A 567 13.62 8.27 -31.17
CA ILE A 567 13.82 6.84 -31.45
C ILE A 567 12.75 5.98 -30.78
N GLN A 568 12.57 4.75 -31.26
CA GLN A 568 11.47 3.88 -30.80
C GLN A 568 11.57 3.61 -29.31
N LYS A 569 12.75 3.35 -28.76
CA LYS A 569 12.89 3.07 -27.32
C LYS A 569 12.45 4.25 -26.44
N ASP A 570 12.76 5.48 -26.84
CA ASP A 570 12.33 6.68 -26.11
C ASP A 570 10.81 6.87 -26.21
N PHE A 571 10.24 6.62 -27.39
CA PHE A 571 8.78 6.68 -27.57
C PHE A 571 8.06 5.62 -26.75
N MET A 572 8.58 4.37 -26.72
CA MET A 572 8.02 3.28 -25.93
C MET A 572 8.13 3.54 -24.44
N ARG A 573 9.24 4.11 -23.96
CA ARG A 573 9.40 4.54 -22.57
C ARG A 573 8.38 5.60 -22.20
N TYR A 574 8.16 6.58 -23.04
CA TYR A 574 7.12 7.60 -22.85
C TYR A 574 5.71 7.00 -22.79
N LEU A 575 5.37 6.13 -23.75
CA LEU A 575 4.07 5.49 -23.82
C LEU A 575 3.83 4.59 -22.60
N TRP A 576 4.83 3.78 -22.25
CA TRP A 576 4.79 2.93 -21.07
C TRP A 576 4.61 3.74 -19.79
N GLY A 577 5.36 4.85 -19.65
CA GLY A 577 5.22 5.75 -18.51
C GLY A 577 3.82 6.38 -18.41
N ALA A 578 3.22 6.75 -19.54
CA ALA A 578 1.86 7.29 -19.55
C ALA A 578 0.79 6.24 -19.17
N MET A 579 1.03 4.96 -19.46
CA MET A 579 0.14 3.86 -19.10
C MET A 579 0.32 3.39 -17.65
N ASN A 580 1.53 3.49 -17.12
CA ASN A 580 1.94 2.95 -15.82
C ASN A 580 2.42 4.04 -14.87
N SER A 581 1.80 5.21 -14.89
CA SER A 581 2.24 6.37 -14.08
C SER A 581 2.27 6.08 -12.57
N TYR A 582 1.53 5.09 -12.09
CA TYR A 582 1.55 4.61 -10.71
C TYR A 582 2.76 3.70 -10.35
N ARG A 583 3.56 3.30 -11.36
CA ARG A 583 4.75 2.42 -11.18
C ARG A 583 6.06 3.14 -11.49
N LEU A 584 6.04 4.47 -11.60
CA LEU A 584 7.20 5.28 -12.00
C LEU A 584 8.17 5.58 -10.85
N ASP A 585 7.91 5.05 -9.68
CA ASP A 585 8.81 5.01 -8.54
C ASP A 585 10.03 4.09 -8.75
N ARG A 586 10.02 3.28 -9.83
CA ARG A 586 11.05 2.29 -10.15
C ARG A 586 11.78 2.64 -11.43
N GLU A 587 13.08 2.38 -11.46
CA GLU A 587 13.81 2.35 -12.73
C GLU A 587 13.47 1.03 -13.43
N VAL A 588 12.77 1.14 -14.55
CA VAL A 588 12.39 -0.02 -15.36
C VAL A 588 13.33 -0.09 -16.58
N SER A 589 13.91 -1.27 -16.78
CA SER A 589 14.80 -1.50 -17.94
C SER A 589 14.04 -1.42 -19.27
N ASP A 590 14.73 -1.06 -20.34
CA ASP A 590 14.11 -1.07 -21.68
C ASP A 590 13.59 -2.46 -22.05
N ASP A 591 14.28 -3.53 -21.62
CA ASP A 591 13.83 -4.90 -21.87
C ASP A 591 12.49 -5.20 -21.20
N THR A 592 12.32 -4.82 -19.94
CA THR A 592 11.05 -4.96 -19.21
C THR A 592 9.93 -4.13 -19.86
N ILE A 593 10.24 -2.88 -20.27
CA ILE A 593 9.25 -2.03 -20.97
C ILE A 593 8.78 -2.70 -22.27
N TYR A 594 9.71 -3.21 -23.08
CA TYR A 594 9.35 -3.89 -24.31
C TYR A 594 8.57 -5.16 -24.09
N GLN A 595 8.93 -5.96 -23.07
CA GLN A 595 8.21 -7.17 -22.71
C GLN A 595 6.76 -6.84 -22.32
N GLU A 596 6.54 -5.91 -21.40
CA GLU A 596 5.21 -5.51 -20.96
C GLU A 596 4.35 -4.92 -22.10
N LEU A 597 4.95 -4.12 -22.97
CA LEU A 597 4.24 -3.57 -24.14
C LEU A 597 3.92 -4.65 -25.19
N ALA A 598 4.74 -5.69 -25.30
CA ALA A 598 4.49 -6.84 -26.17
C ALA A 598 3.38 -7.73 -25.60
N ASP A 599 3.40 -8.03 -24.31
CA ASP A 599 2.38 -8.80 -23.60
C ASP A 599 1.01 -8.09 -23.67
N GLY A 600 1.01 -6.76 -23.58
CA GLY A 600 -0.17 -5.91 -23.80
C GLY A 600 -0.59 -5.78 -25.27
N GLY A 601 0.09 -6.42 -26.23
CA GLY A 601 -0.22 -6.37 -27.66
C GLY A 601 0.03 -5.01 -28.32
N ILE A 602 0.78 -4.11 -27.68
CA ILE A 602 1.04 -2.76 -28.18
C ILE A 602 2.12 -2.75 -29.25
N ILE A 603 3.18 -3.53 -29.05
CA ILE A 603 4.24 -3.76 -30.03
C ILE A 603 4.38 -5.25 -30.31
N ARG A 604 4.63 -5.62 -31.56
CA ARG A 604 4.90 -7.00 -31.97
C ARG A 604 6.38 -7.22 -32.19
N SER A 605 6.84 -8.46 -32.12
CA SER A 605 8.27 -8.80 -32.25
C SER A 605 8.89 -8.35 -33.56
N ASP A 606 8.13 -8.39 -34.66
CA ASP A 606 8.55 -7.92 -35.99
C ASP A 606 8.56 -6.39 -36.15
N GLU A 607 8.01 -5.67 -35.19
CA GLU A 607 7.96 -4.20 -35.17
C GLU A 607 9.07 -3.59 -34.29
N VAL A 608 9.83 -4.41 -33.56
CA VAL A 608 10.89 -3.92 -32.65
C VAL A 608 12.09 -3.41 -33.44
N ASN A 609 12.33 -2.10 -33.32
CA ASN A 609 13.48 -1.41 -33.90
C ASN A 609 13.92 -0.27 -32.95
N ARG A 610 14.52 -0.65 -31.82
CA ARG A 610 14.79 0.24 -30.66
C ARG A 610 15.48 1.54 -31.02
N GLU A 611 16.47 1.51 -31.96
CA GLU A 611 17.25 2.67 -32.41
C GLU A 611 16.64 3.34 -33.66
N GLY A 612 15.60 2.76 -34.23
CA GLY A 612 14.88 3.33 -35.36
C GLY A 612 14.04 4.54 -34.96
N THR A 613 13.90 5.49 -35.89
CA THR A 613 13.04 6.66 -35.66
C THR A 613 11.56 6.31 -35.84
N VAL A 614 10.68 7.02 -35.13
CA VAL A 614 9.23 6.79 -35.14
C VAL A 614 8.53 7.80 -36.04
N THR A 615 7.70 7.33 -36.96
CA THR A 615 6.81 8.15 -37.78
C THR A 615 5.51 8.46 -37.07
N LYS A 616 4.76 9.47 -37.53
CA LYS A 616 3.47 9.83 -37.00
C LYS A 616 2.47 8.69 -37.13
N ALA A 617 2.53 7.91 -38.22
CA ALA A 617 1.66 6.73 -38.42
C ALA A 617 1.97 5.59 -37.43
N GLU A 618 3.25 5.33 -37.17
CA GLU A 618 3.66 4.33 -36.18
C GLU A 618 3.25 4.75 -34.77
N ALA A 619 3.45 6.01 -34.39
CA ALA A 619 2.97 6.54 -33.12
C ALA A 619 1.45 6.38 -32.98
N ALA A 620 0.67 6.68 -34.05
CA ALA A 620 -0.78 6.46 -34.06
C ALA A 620 -1.14 5.00 -33.81
N LYS A 621 -0.41 4.06 -34.43
CA LYS A 621 -0.62 2.62 -34.23
C LYS A 621 -0.43 2.23 -32.76
N PHE A 622 0.70 2.62 -32.16
CA PHE A 622 1.01 2.27 -30.79
C PHE A 622 0.02 2.87 -29.78
N VAL A 623 -0.34 4.15 -29.90
CA VAL A 623 -1.31 4.77 -28.98
C VAL A 623 -2.73 4.21 -29.13
N VAL A 624 -3.15 3.84 -30.32
CA VAL A 624 -4.47 3.23 -30.57
C VAL A 624 -4.51 1.80 -30.01
N ARG A 625 -3.43 1.04 -30.15
CA ARG A 625 -3.30 -0.28 -29.50
C ARG A 625 -3.31 -0.15 -27.98
N ALA A 626 -2.59 0.82 -27.42
CA ALA A 626 -2.58 1.09 -25.99
C ALA A 626 -3.97 1.49 -25.43
N LYS A 627 -4.84 2.05 -26.28
CA LYS A 627 -6.26 2.30 -25.94
C LYS A 627 -7.18 1.07 -26.16
N GLY A 628 -6.64 -0.09 -26.57
CA GLY A 628 -7.43 -1.29 -26.85
C GLY A 628 -8.30 -1.22 -28.12
N LEU A 629 -8.05 -0.23 -29.00
CA LEU A 629 -8.90 0.05 -30.16
C LEU A 629 -8.40 -0.57 -31.47
N GLU A 630 -7.42 -1.47 -31.44
CA GLU A 630 -6.83 -2.09 -32.65
C GLU A 630 -7.89 -2.78 -33.50
N LYS A 631 -8.82 -3.53 -32.90
CA LYS A 631 -9.88 -4.23 -33.65
C LYS A 631 -10.71 -3.25 -34.47
N ILE A 632 -10.97 -2.04 -33.99
CA ILE A 632 -11.69 -1.00 -34.71
C ILE A 632 -10.79 -0.43 -35.81
N ALA A 633 -9.53 -0.13 -35.53
CA ALA A 633 -8.58 0.41 -36.50
C ALA A 633 -8.42 -0.48 -37.77
N LEU A 634 -8.56 -1.79 -37.60
CA LEU A 634 -8.40 -2.78 -38.68
C LEU A 634 -9.62 -2.96 -39.56
N ILE A 635 -10.81 -2.37 -39.22
CA ILE A 635 -12.02 -2.47 -40.05
C ILE A 635 -11.81 -1.70 -41.32
N GLN A 636 -11.86 -2.40 -42.45
CA GLN A 636 -11.67 -1.82 -43.79
C GLN A 636 -12.93 -1.06 -44.25
N GLY A 637 -12.72 0.06 -44.95
CA GLY A 637 -13.80 0.77 -45.66
C GLY A 637 -14.65 1.74 -44.81
N ILE A 638 -14.45 1.82 -43.49
CA ILE A 638 -15.22 2.73 -42.64
C ILE A 638 -14.57 4.13 -42.46
N TYR A 639 -13.30 4.28 -42.83
CA TYR A 639 -12.55 5.52 -42.60
C TYR A 639 -12.63 6.47 -43.78
N ALA A 640 -13.22 7.65 -43.56
CA ALA A 640 -13.31 8.72 -44.57
C ALA A 640 -11.95 9.34 -44.88
N ASN A 641 -11.81 9.95 -46.04
CA ASN A 641 -10.66 10.74 -46.44
C ASN A 641 -10.79 12.17 -45.86
N ILE A 642 -10.48 12.34 -44.57
CA ILE A 642 -10.62 13.61 -43.83
C ILE A 642 -9.44 14.56 -44.01
N PHE A 643 -8.29 14.08 -44.46
CA PHE A 643 -7.08 14.89 -44.69
C PHE A 643 -6.85 15.07 -46.21
N LYS A 644 -6.21 16.16 -46.59
CA LYS A 644 -5.81 16.42 -47.98
C LYS A 644 -4.85 15.36 -48.52
N ASP A 645 -4.05 14.76 -47.66
CA ASP A 645 -3.10 13.69 -47.96
C ASP A 645 -3.60 12.29 -47.56
N SER A 646 -4.93 12.10 -47.35
CA SER A 646 -5.48 10.81 -46.95
C SER A 646 -5.13 9.66 -47.92
N ASN A 647 -4.89 9.97 -49.22
CA ASN A 647 -4.53 8.97 -50.21
C ASN A 647 -3.05 8.53 -50.17
N SER A 648 -2.20 9.29 -49.50
CA SER A 648 -0.79 8.94 -49.26
C SER A 648 -0.55 8.11 -48.02
N ILE A 649 -1.58 8.00 -47.17
CA ILE A 649 -1.51 7.15 -45.96
C ILE A 649 -1.49 5.68 -46.40
N VAL A 650 -0.47 4.94 -45.99
CA VAL A 650 -0.37 3.49 -46.21
C VAL A 650 -1.64 2.84 -45.63
N LYS A 651 -2.25 1.92 -46.40
CA LYS A 651 -3.55 1.33 -46.12
C LYS A 651 -3.67 0.78 -44.69
N ASP A 652 -2.61 0.12 -44.22
CA ASP A 652 -2.60 -0.53 -42.90
C ASP A 652 -2.55 0.47 -41.75
N TYR A 653 -2.13 1.72 -41.98
CA TYR A 653 -2.11 2.78 -40.97
C TYR A 653 -3.34 3.68 -40.99
N LYS A 654 -4.20 3.60 -42.05
CA LYS A 654 -5.29 4.55 -42.22
C LYS A 654 -6.25 4.59 -41.04
N GLY A 655 -6.66 3.41 -40.55
CA GLY A 655 -7.56 3.32 -39.39
C GLY A 655 -6.92 3.88 -38.10
N TYR A 656 -5.69 3.53 -37.84
CA TYR A 656 -4.97 4.03 -36.67
C TYR A 656 -4.81 5.56 -36.70
N VAL A 657 -4.39 6.13 -37.81
CA VAL A 657 -4.21 7.59 -37.97
C VAL A 657 -5.55 8.32 -37.81
N THR A 658 -6.63 7.78 -38.40
CA THR A 658 -7.96 8.40 -38.32
C THR A 658 -8.54 8.33 -36.92
N LEU A 659 -8.40 7.18 -36.22
CA LEU A 659 -8.81 7.03 -34.83
C LEU A 659 -8.04 7.93 -33.89
N ALA A 660 -6.70 7.92 -33.98
CA ALA A 660 -5.87 8.77 -33.13
C ALA A 660 -6.15 10.27 -33.33
N TYR A 661 -6.51 10.69 -34.54
CA TYR A 661 -6.98 12.04 -34.82
C TYR A 661 -8.37 12.31 -34.21
N GLY A 662 -9.33 11.38 -34.40
CA GLY A 662 -10.68 11.48 -33.85
C GLY A 662 -10.70 11.54 -32.33
N LEU A 663 -9.76 10.85 -31.66
CA LEU A 663 -9.54 10.89 -30.23
C LEU A 663 -8.79 12.14 -29.74
N GLY A 664 -8.40 13.05 -30.65
CA GLY A 664 -7.65 14.26 -30.29
C GLY A 664 -6.17 14.02 -29.95
N ILE A 665 -5.68 12.78 -30.03
CA ILE A 665 -4.29 12.40 -29.71
C ILE A 665 -3.32 12.90 -30.80
N LEU A 666 -3.72 12.82 -32.06
CA LEU A 666 -2.99 13.38 -33.19
C LEU A 666 -3.64 14.66 -33.71
N LYS A 667 -2.80 15.57 -34.21
CA LYS A 667 -3.26 16.80 -34.88
C LYS A 667 -2.71 16.89 -36.29
N GLY A 668 -3.53 17.33 -37.24
CA GLY A 668 -3.11 17.74 -38.57
C GLY A 668 -2.45 19.13 -38.53
N ASP A 669 -1.85 19.53 -39.64
CA ASP A 669 -1.36 20.90 -39.80
C ASP A 669 -2.52 21.87 -40.17
N ASN A 670 -2.26 23.19 -40.04
CA ASN A 670 -3.26 24.24 -40.31
C ASN A 670 -3.71 24.23 -41.79
N SER A 671 -3.03 23.51 -42.68
CA SER A 671 -3.39 23.38 -44.08
C SER A 671 -4.23 22.12 -44.39
N GLY A 672 -4.54 21.30 -43.34
CA GLY A 672 -5.37 20.12 -43.44
C GLY A 672 -4.64 18.84 -43.85
N TYR A 673 -3.32 18.78 -43.71
CA TYR A 673 -2.52 17.58 -43.94
C TYR A 673 -2.19 16.89 -42.62
N ILE A 674 -2.22 15.56 -42.60
CA ILE A 674 -1.81 14.78 -41.43
C ILE A 674 -0.31 14.43 -41.44
N ARG A 675 0.25 14.24 -42.63
CA ARG A 675 1.67 13.87 -42.86
C ARG A 675 2.04 12.61 -42.08
N ALA A 676 1.39 11.51 -42.39
CA ALA A 676 1.51 10.24 -41.68
C ALA A 676 2.92 9.66 -41.67
N ASP A 677 3.73 9.94 -42.73
CA ASP A 677 5.12 9.53 -42.90
C ASP A 677 6.13 10.44 -42.21
N TYR A 678 5.66 11.56 -41.62
CA TYR A 678 6.57 12.49 -40.93
C TYR A 678 7.23 11.81 -39.72
N VAL A 679 8.58 11.84 -39.69
CA VAL A 679 9.39 11.37 -38.55
C VAL A 679 9.26 12.36 -37.41
N LEU A 680 8.77 11.88 -36.29
CA LEU A 680 8.50 12.71 -35.11
C LEU A 680 9.79 13.24 -34.48
N LYS A 681 9.75 14.48 -34.00
CA LYS A 681 10.70 15.02 -33.05
C LYS A 681 10.27 14.65 -31.60
N ARG A 682 11.20 14.79 -30.66
CA ARG A 682 10.91 14.54 -29.25
C ARG A 682 9.77 15.44 -28.70
N GLU A 683 9.73 16.71 -29.14
CA GLU A 683 8.61 17.64 -28.79
C GLU A 683 7.26 17.20 -29.36
N ASP A 684 7.26 16.60 -30.58
CA ASP A 684 6.03 16.06 -31.18
C ASP A 684 5.54 14.82 -30.41
N ALA A 685 6.46 13.93 -30.07
CA ALA A 685 6.17 12.74 -29.27
C ALA A 685 5.65 13.11 -27.88
N ALA A 686 6.29 14.07 -27.20
CA ALA A 686 5.80 14.57 -25.92
C ALA A 686 4.36 15.12 -26.04
N SER A 687 4.07 15.84 -27.13
CA SER A 687 2.71 16.34 -27.36
C SER A 687 1.70 15.22 -27.58
N ILE A 688 2.06 14.15 -28.32
CA ILE A 688 1.20 12.98 -28.55
C ILE A 688 0.96 12.23 -27.25
N ILE A 689 2.01 11.96 -26.48
CA ILE A 689 1.92 11.25 -25.20
C ILE A 689 1.13 12.05 -24.18
N PHE A 690 1.29 13.37 -24.16
CA PHE A 690 0.48 14.25 -23.32
C PHE A 690 -1.01 14.15 -23.66
N GLU A 691 -1.40 14.23 -24.94
CA GLU A 691 -2.79 14.08 -25.34
C GLU A 691 -3.32 12.65 -25.05
N PHE A 692 -2.47 11.62 -25.19
CA PHE A 692 -2.80 10.25 -24.81
C PHE A 692 -3.07 10.10 -23.31
N ALA A 693 -2.20 10.70 -22.47
CA ALA A 693 -2.28 10.59 -21.02
C ALA A 693 -3.45 11.39 -20.42
N PHE A 694 -3.76 12.57 -20.95
CA PHE A 694 -4.67 13.53 -20.31
C PHE A 694 -5.96 13.83 -21.11
N ASN A 695 -6.03 13.56 -22.41
CA ASN A 695 -7.20 13.87 -23.23
C ASN A 695 -7.79 12.65 -23.96
N GLY A 696 -7.11 11.53 -23.97
CA GLY A 696 -7.57 10.33 -24.64
C GLY A 696 -8.66 9.62 -23.85
N SER A 697 -9.93 10.05 -24.01
CA SER A 697 -11.13 9.37 -23.47
C SER A 697 -11.51 8.17 -24.34
#